data_dd9f02d3baa61323f111495e2b646692
#
_entry.id   dd9f02d3baa61323f111495e2b646692
#
_cell.length_a   1.000
_cell.length_b   1.000
_cell.length_c   1.000
_cell.angle_alpha   90.00
_cell.angle_beta   90.00
_cell.angle_gamma   90.00
#
_symmetry.space_group_name_H-M   'P 1'
#
loop_
_entity.id
_entity.type
_entity.pdbx_description
1 polymer ?
#
loop_
_entity_poly.entity_id
_entity_poly.type
_entity_poly.pdbx_seq_one_letter_code
_entity_poly.pdbx_strand_id
1 'polypeptide(L)'
;MNKKYCLIPDEEKFYSFLASMTFSPVELMQLKLMHINQICVDESACQWEVHFSCAAHLTGGLLQKAAQQLAAAFSLQSVDMICDGDGSKCQVMQREPQAEVEITDCTGEPLPEEIPLPPEPPDIEIGETLPPEPPCEVSYNNPEEDPEYLQAMAALYGEKKADGQLWGKKIKGTPRKLDTVTEEERNVVIEGTFVKSLDKDGALQTFIDKETRVGSIVLTFNVSDDTGGIFVKLRFDKRDGGDPRKECNEFKNLLKPGMRLRLQGDVAPDRFAFDEMCMVPRGIMKLDAKEERMDNAEVKRVELHCHTKMSKLDGLTPMEGLVKQAIRWGHKALAITDHGVVQAFPFCFDAAEGSDLKLIFGMEGYLISDRQTKDDAVDTENPDAATKGKSKISSHHIIILAKNEIGLRNLYQLVTISHLRYLNKRPLLPRAVIEEHREGLVLGSACEAGELYRAVRLGASDEELEEIAGFYDYLEIQPTGNNQFLVRENYCTEEDLREHNRKIYELGKRLGKLTVATCDVHFLNPEDAQLRAILQAGQGYKDADLQPPLYLHTTEEMLEEFSYLGEEAAYEVVVTNTNKIADMIERIKPVPDRDQLYSPSIPGAEDAVRDLSYAKAHEWYGEKLPQIVEDRLKMELDAISATASLYCITLRISWLSILSTAVTW
;
A
#
# COMPACT_ATOMS: atom_id res chain seq x y z
N MET A 1 -43.87 27.49 1.15
CA MET A 1 -44.05 26.47 0.09
C MET A 1 -43.34 25.22 0.57
N ASN A 2 -44.13 24.18 0.92
CA ASN A 2 -43.54 22.92 1.37
C ASN A 2 -42.77 22.29 0.19
N LYS A 3 -41.46 22.24 0.27
CA LYS A 3 -40.67 21.58 -0.75
C LYS A 3 -40.42 20.13 -0.32
N LYS A 4 -41.20 19.23 -0.91
CA LYS A 4 -40.94 17.78 -0.87
C LYS A 4 -40.44 17.36 -2.25
N TYR A 5 -39.34 16.65 -2.28
CA TYR A 5 -38.77 16.09 -3.52
C TYR A 5 -38.06 14.78 -3.25
N CYS A 6 -37.94 13.93 -4.27
CA CYS A 6 -37.21 12.69 -4.18
C CYS A 6 -36.00 12.75 -5.12
N LEU A 7 -34.89 12.18 -4.70
CA LEU A 7 -33.63 12.09 -5.42
C LEU A 7 -33.29 10.62 -5.64
N ILE A 8 -32.70 10.29 -6.78
CA ILE A 8 -32.01 9.02 -6.96
C ILE A 8 -30.53 9.32 -6.69
N PRO A 9 -29.97 8.82 -5.59
CA PRO A 9 -28.59 9.12 -5.25
C PRO A 9 -27.62 8.35 -6.15
N ASP A 10 -26.45 8.95 -6.35
CA ASP A 10 -25.29 8.24 -6.88
C ASP A 10 -24.82 7.27 -5.79
N GLU A 11 -24.95 5.96 -6.03
CA GLU A 11 -24.67 4.93 -5.04
C GLU A 11 -23.22 4.96 -4.55
N GLU A 12 -22.23 5.15 -5.43
CA GLU A 12 -20.82 5.19 -5.04
C GLU A 12 -20.54 6.34 -4.09
N LYS A 13 -21.12 7.51 -4.35
CA LYS A 13 -20.99 8.67 -3.47
C LYS A 13 -21.71 8.47 -2.15
N PHE A 14 -22.88 7.85 -2.17
CA PHE A 14 -23.62 7.53 -0.96
C PHE A 14 -22.87 6.55 -0.06
N TYR A 15 -22.31 5.48 -0.62
CA TYR A 15 -21.50 4.54 0.15
C TYR A 15 -20.16 5.13 0.60
N SER A 16 -19.55 5.96 -0.19
CA SER A 16 -18.35 6.70 0.19
C SER A 16 -18.63 7.63 1.37
N PHE A 17 -19.81 8.25 1.38
CA PHE A 17 -20.28 9.07 2.49
C PHE A 17 -20.57 8.23 3.75
N LEU A 18 -21.26 7.09 3.65
CA LEU A 18 -21.44 6.17 4.77
C LEU A 18 -20.11 5.66 5.33
N ALA A 19 -19.12 5.43 4.48
CA ALA A 19 -17.78 5.01 4.89
C ALA A 19 -17.02 6.09 5.69
N SER A 20 -17.40 7.36 5.56
CA SER A 20 -16.84 8.45 6.35
C SER A 20 -17.45 8.55 7.77
N MET A 21 -18.49 7.76 8.05
CA MET A 21 -19.17 7.69 9.34
C MET A 21 -18.61 6.60 10.25
N THR A 22 -19.09 6.53 11.49
CA THR A 22 -18.59 5.59 12.51
C THR A 22 -19.24 4.21 12.39
N PHE A 23 -18.83 3.42 11.39
CA PHE A 23 -19.21 2.02 11.23
C PHE A 23 -17.99 1.11 11.31
N SER A 24 -18.18 -0.10 11.83
CA SER A 24 -17.16 -1.15 11.73
C SER A 24 -17.04 -1.65 10.28
N PRO A 25 -15.91 -2.28 9.88
CA PRO A 25 -15.75 -2.86 8.55
C PRO A 25 -16.85 -3.86 8.18
N VAL A 26 -17.34 -4.65 9.16
CA VAL A 26 -18.43 -5.62 8.97
C VAL A 26 -19.76 -4.91 8.71
N GLU A 27 -20.08 -3.86 9.47
CA GLU A 27 -21.29 -3.07 9.27
C GLU A 27 -21.29 -2.36 7.90
N LEU A 28 -20.16 -1.80 7.47
CA LEU A 28 -20.02 -1.20 6.14
C LEU A 28 -20.21 -2.22 5.03
N MET A 29 -19.69 -3.44 5.20
CA MET A 29 -19.87 -4.51 4.24
C MET A 29 -21.35 -4.93 4.13
N GLN A 30 -22.07 -4.96 5.25
CA GLN A 30 -23.52 -5.22 5.27
C GLN A 30 -24.31 -4.09 4.62
N LEU A 31 -23.98 -2.81 4.91
CA LEU A 31 -24.63 -1.67 4.28
C LEU A 31 -24.41 -1.60 2.76
N LYS A 32 -23.28 -2.08 2.25
CA LYS A 32 -23.02 -2.21 0.82
C LYS A 32 -23.89 -3.25 0.09
N LEU A 33 -24.63 -4.09 0.82
CA LEU A 33 -25.62 -5.01 0.24
C LEU A 33 -26.97 -4.35 -0.02
N MET A 34 -27.16 -3.11 0.46
CA MET A 34 -28.36 -2.31 0.15
C MET A 34 -28.21 -1.70 -1.25
N HIS A 35 -29.29 -1.65 -1.98
CA HIS A 35 -29.42 -0.85 -3.19
C HIS A 35 -30.34 0.32 -2.89
N ILE A 36 -29.85 1.54 -2.94
CA ILE A 36 -30.64 2.73 -2.60
C ILE A 36 -31.48 3.14 -3.81
N ASN A 37 -32.78 2.97 -3.71
CA ASN A 37 -33.70 3.25 -4.79
C ASN A 37 -33.98 4.75 -4.92
N GLN A 38 -34.25 5.42 -3.81
CA GLN A 38 -34.48 6.87 -3.78
C GLN A 38 -34.35 7.43 -2.35
N ILE A 39 -34.13 8.73 -2.25
CA ILE A 39 -34.18 9.50 -1.01
C ILE A 39 -35.23 10.60 -1.16
N CYS A 40 -36.27 10.55 -0.37
CA CYS A 40 -37.30 11.58 -0.33
C CYS A 40 -37.03 12.56 0.81
N VAL A 41 -36.96 13.83 0.47
CA VAL A 41 -36.58 14.93 1.36
C VAL A 41 -37.80 15.81 1.64
N ASP A 42 -38.11 16.05 2.91
CA ASP A 42 -39.04 17.07 3.35
C ASP A 42 -38.25 18.19 4.04
N GLU A 43 -37.94 19.25 3.29
CA GLU A 43 -37.20 20.39 3.83
C GLU A 43 -37.94 21.12 4.95
N SER A 44 -39.25 21.11 4.93
CA SER A 44 -40.07 21.82 5.92
C SER A 44 -40.14 21.09 7.26
N ALA A 45 -40.04 19.77 7.23
CA ALA A 45 -40.04 18.92 8.42
C ALA A 45 -38.62 18.49 8.82
N CYS A 46 -37.58 18.86 8.05
CA CYS A 46 -36.20 18.39 8.22
C CYS A 46 -36.15 16.87 8.32
N GLN A 47 -36.83 16.17 7.41
CA GLN A 47 -36.99 14.72 7.44
C GLN A 47 -36.55 14.10 6.11
N TRP A 48 -35.91 12.91 6.19
CA TRP A 48 -35.60 12.08 5.05
C TRP A 48 -36.24 10.72 5.14
N GLU A 49 -36.72 10.21 4.00
CA GLU A 49 -37.10 8.81 3.81
C GLU A 49 -36.14 8.19 2.81
N VAL A 50 -35.35 7.20 3.27
CA VAL A 50 -34.35 6.48 2.43
C VAL A 50 -34.98 5.15 2.05
N HIS A 51 -35.36 5.01 0.78
CA HIS A 51 -35.91 3.80 0.19
C HIS A 51 -34.79 2.94 -0.37
N PHE A 52 -34.76 1.69 0.04
CA PHE A 52 -33.74 0.73 -0.42
C PHE A 52 -34.33 -0.66 -0.66
N SER A 53 -33.66 -1.44 -1.49
CA SER A 53 -33.84 -2.89 -1.63
C SER A 53 -32.57 -3.61 -1.17
N CYS A 54 -32.74 -4.80 -0.59
CA CYS A 54 -31.59 -5.59 -0.13
C CYS A 54 -31.81 -7.06 -0.43
N ALA A 55 -30.78 -7.75 -0.91
CA ALA A 55 -30.83 -9.18 -1.19
C ALA A 55 -30.67 -10.06 0.07
N ALA A 56 -30.29 -9.45 1.22
CA ALA A 56 -30.08 -10.13 2.49
C ALA A 56 -30.78 -9.36 3.63
N HIS A 57 -31.21 -10.08 4.67
CA HIS A 57 -31.79 -9.45 5.86
C HIS A 57 -30.73 -8.62 6.60
N LEU A 58 -30.95 -7.30 6.66
CA LEU A 58 -30.18 -6.40 7.51
C LEU A 58 -30.78 -6.34 8.89
N THR A 59 -29.94 -6.34 9.93
CA THR A 59 -30.42 -6.24 11.29
C THR A 59 -31.02 -4.86 11.55
N GLY A 60 -32.18 -4.77 12.24
CA GLY A 60 -32.82 -3.52 12.58
C GLY A 60 -31.90 -2.55 13.35
N GLY A 61 -30.99 -3.08 14.17
CA GLY A 61 -29.97 -2.27 14.86
C GLY A 61 -28.98 -1.58 13.93
N LEU A 62 -28.57 -2.19 12.81
CA LEU A 62 -27.68 -1.58 11.83
C LEU A 62 -28.39 -0.45 11.06
N LEU A 63 -29.63 -0.67 10.64
CA LEU A 63 -30.45 0.35 9.98
C LEU A 63 -30.74 1.53 10.92
N GLN A 64 -31.00 1.25 12.20
CA GLN A 64 -31.18 2.28 13.22
C GLN A 64 -29.91 3.12 13.42
N LYS A 65 -28.75 2.48 13.48
CA LYS A 65 -27.45 3.17 13.56
C LYS A 65 -27.19 4.03 12.32
N ALA A 66 -27.50 3.53 11.12
CA ALA A 66 -27.35 4.28 9.88
C ALA A 66 -28.26 5.51 9.85
N ALA A 67 -29.55 5.35 10.23
CA ALA A 67 -30.50 6.45 10.34
C ALA A 67 -30.03 7.51 11.34
N GLN A 68 -29.52 7.11 12.52
CA GLN A 68 -29.00 8.04 13.54
C GLN A 68 -27.81 8.85 13.01
N GLN A 69 -26.86 8.20 12.34
CA GLN A 69 -25.68 8.90 11.81
C GLN A 69 -26.03 9.84 10.65
N LEU A 70 -26.96 9.44 9.78
CA LEU A 70 -27.49 10.32 8.73
C LEU A 70 -28.21 11.54 9.35
N ALA A 71 -29.07 11.33 10.33
CA ALA A 71 -29.76 12.41 11.01
C ALA A 71 -28.78 13.41 11.66
N ALA A 72 -27.73 12.90 12.31
CA ALA A 72 -26.72 13.73 12.94
C ALA A 72 -25.89 14.51 11.90
N ALA A 73 -25.43 13.83 10.81
CA ALA A 73 -24.58 14.44 9.79
C ALA A 73 -25.26 15.56 9.01
N PHE A 74 -26.57 15.47 8.79
CA PHE A 74 -27.35 16.46 8.05
C PHE A 74 -28.25 17.34 8.95
N SER A 75 -28.12 17.23 10.28
CA SER A 75 -28.93 17.98 11.25
C SER A 75 -30.44 17.81 11.02
N LEU A 76 -30.89 16.59 10.74
CA LEU A 76 -32.28 16.26 10.45
C LEU A 76 -33.04 15.92 11.75
N GLN A 77 -34.33 16.19 11.75
CA GLN A 77 -35.20 15.79 12.86
C GLN A 77 -35.48 14.29 12.87
N SER A 78 -35.63 13.68 11.69
CA SER A 78 -35.75 12.23 11.56
C SER A 78 -35.23 11.69 10.22
N VAL A 79 -34.80 10.44 10.23
CA VAL A 79 -34.49 9.66 9.03
C VAL A 79 -35.23 8.33 9.12
N ASP A 80 -36.04 8.03 8.11
CA ASP A 80 -36.74 6.76 7.96
C ASP A 80 -36.01 5.88 6.91
N MET A 81 -35.55 4.70 7.32
CA MET A 81 -35.01 3.68 6.43
C MET A 81 -36.13 2.72 6.04
N ILE A 82 -36.53 2.67 4.78
CA ILE A 82 -37.68 1.91 4.28
C ILE A 82 -37.18 0.85 3.28
N CYS A 83 -37.43 -0.44 3.58
CA CYS A 83 -37.16 -1.52 2.65
C CYS A 83 -38.34 -1.70 1.69
N ASP A 84 -38.10 -1.51 0.38
CA ASP A 84 -39.18 -1.58 -0.63
C ASP A 84 -39.66 -3.03 -0.91
N GLY A 85 -38.95 -4.04 -0.41
CA GLY A 85 -39.29 -5.45 -0.65
C GLY A 85 -40.31 -6.05 0.33
N ASP A 86 -40.24 -5.69 1.61
CA ASP A 86 -41.09 -6.24 2.69
C ASP A 86 -41.87 -5.19 3.47
N GLY A 87 -41.68 -3.90 3.12
CA GLY A 87 -42.36 -2.76 3.79
C GLY A 87 -41.88 -2.49 5.21
N SER A 88 -40.77 -3.10 5.65
CA SER A 88 -40.21 -2.86 6.97
C SER A 88 -39.69 -1.42 7.07
N LYS A 89 -40.03 -0.73 8.18
CA LYS A 89 -39.67 0.66 8.42
C LYS A 89 -38.90 0.77 9.73
N CYS A 90 -37.74 1.40 9.70
CA CYS A 90 -37.00 1.78 10.89
C CYS A 90 -36.92 3.31 11.00
N GLN A 91 -37.56 3.89 12.02
CA GLN A 91 -37.61 5.32 12.23
C GLN A 91 -36.75 5.73 13.41
N VAL A 92 -35.96 6.82 13.24
CA VAL A 92 -35.20 7.43 14.32
C VAL A 92 -35.54 8.92 14.40
N MET A 93 -35.95 9.35 15.56
CA MET A 93 -36.15 10.76 15.89
C MET A 93 -34.97 11.25 16.76
N GLN A 94 -34.41 12.42 16.45
CA GLN A 94 -33.49 13.09 17.38
C GLN A 94 -34.23 13.51 18.64
N ARG A 95 -33.71 13.17 19.81
CA ARG A 95 -34.17 13.76 21.08
C ARG A 95 -33.67 15.20 21.15
N GLU A 96 -34.54 16.14 21.51
CA GLU A 96 -34.13 17.50 21.87
C GLU A 96 -33.05 17.46 22.96
N PRO A 97 -32.07 18.39 22.94
CA PRO A 97 -31.05 18.47 23.98
C PRO A 97 -31.75 18.84 25.29
N GLN A 98 -31.83 17.90 26.22
CA GLN A 98 -32.26 18.18 27.58
C GLN A 98 -31.18 18.97 28.32
N ALA A 99 -31.58 20.04 28.96
CA ALA A 99 -30.79 20.86 29.86
C ALA A 99 -30.09 20.02 30.94
N GLU A 100 -28.91 20.48 31.35
CA GLU A 100 -28.12 19.95 32.45
C GLU A 100 -28.98 19.59 33.66
N VAL A 101 -28.90 18.33 34.10
CA VAL A 101 -29.45 17.88 35.37
C VAL A 101 -28.29 17.40 36.24
N GLU A 102 -28.22 18.03 37.42
CA GLU A 102 -27.29 17.70 38.50
C GLU A 102 -27.33 16.21 38.86
N ILE A 103 -26.13 15.69 39.14
CA ILE A 103 -25.88 14.33 39.60
C ILE A 103 -26.39 14.20 41.04
N THR A 104 -27.34 13.32 41.29
CA THR A 104 -27.60 12.77 42.60
C THR A 104 -27.56 11.23 42.55
N ASP A 105 -27.04 10.71 43.62
CA ASP A 105 -26.50 9.40 43.94
C ASP A 105 -27.47 8.22 43.78
N CYS A 106 -26.87 7.06 43.64
CA CYS A 106 -27.41 5.73 43.43
C CYS A 106 -28.32 5.22 44.55
N THR A 107 -29.49 4.67 44.20
CA THR A 107 -29.99 3.43 44.82
C THR A 107 -31.07 2.78 43.95
N GLY A 108 -30.77 1.63 43.48
CA GLY A 108 -31.52 0.37 43.30
C GLY A 108 -32.93 0.39 42.74
N GLU A 109 -33.10 -0.18 41.53
CA GLU A 109 -34.22 -1.05 41.18
C GLU A 109 -33.83 -2.07 40.09
N PRO A 110 -34.51 -3.23 40.00
CA PRO A 110 -33.95 -4.47 39.42
C PRO A 110 -34.08 -4.57 37.91
N LEU A 111 -33.13 -5.33 37.34
CA LEU A 111 -33.08 -5.71 35.94
C LEU A 111 -34.28 -6.61 35.55
N PRO A 112 -34.86 -6.47 34.35
CA PRO A 112 -35.85 -7.39 33.84
C PRO A 112 -35.25 -8.71 33.33
N GLU A 113 -36.07 -9.73 33.53
CA GLU A 113 -35.79 -11.15 33.27
C GLU A 113 -35.55 -11.50 31.81
N GLU A 114 -34.61 -12.47 31.67
CA GLU A 114 -34.43 -13.50 30.64
C GLU A 114 -34.72 -13.18 29.16
N ILE A 115 -33.62 -13.16 28.39
CA ILE A 115 -33.60 -13.41 26.93
C ILE A 115 -33.29 -14.90 26.71
N PRO A 116 -34.15 -15.68 26.01
CA PRO A 116 -33.87 -17.06 25.72
C PRO A 116 -32.71 -17.22 24.74
N LEU A 117 -31.83 -18.19 25.02
CA LEU A 117 -30.72 -18.61 24.18
C LEU A 117 -31.20 -19.12 22.82
N PRO A 118 -30.50 -18.84 21.72
CA PRO A 118 -30.78 -19.44 20.43
C PRO A 118 -30.44 -20.93 20.46
N PRO A 119 -31.14 -21.78 19.63
CA PRO A 119 -30.89 -23.21 19.58
C PRO A 119 -29.47 -23.51 19.06
N GLU A 120 -28.91 -24.60 19.59
CA GLU A 120 -27.61 -25.13 19.18
C GLU A 120 -27.57 -25.40 17.66
N PRO A 121 -26.45 -25.06 16.98
CA PRO A 121 -26.28 -25.45 15.59
C PRO A 121 -26.08 -26.97 15.48
N PRO A 122 -26.54 -27.60 14.39
CA PRO A 122 -26.37 -29.02 14.18
C PRO A 122 -24.91 -29.42 14.06
N ASP A 123 -24.55 -30.59 14.56
CA ASP A 123 -23.25 -31.23 14.47
C ASP A 123 -22.75 -31.23 13.01
N ILE A 124 -21.71 -30.45 12.72
CA ILE A 124 -20.97 -30.57 11.47
C ILE A 124 -19.87 -31.58 11.72
N GLU A 125 -19.98 -32.76 11.12
CA GLU A 125 -18.86 -33.68 11.00
C GLU A 125 -17.67 -32.95 10.35
N ILE A 126 -16.57 -32.85 11.08
CA ILE A 126 -15.30 -32.36 10.57
C ILE A 126 -14.73 -33.47 9.68
N GLY A 127 -15.13 -33.48 8.42
CA GLY A 127 -14.52 -34.25 7.36
C GLY A 127 -13.38 -33.48 6.75
N GLU A 128 -12.21 -34.08 6.84
CA GLU A 128 -10.99 -33.86 6.06
C GLU A 128 -10.40 -32.43 6.03
N THR A 129 -9.21 -32.32 6.59
CA THR A 129 -8.27 -31.21 6.47
C THR A 129 -8.19 -30.75 5.02
N LEU A 130 -8.54 -29.50 4.77
CA LEU A 130 -8.19 -28.80 3.54
C LEU A 130 -6.68 -28.94 3.33
N PRO A 131 -6.24 -29.31 2.13
CA PRO A 131 -4.83 -29.28 1.81
C PRO A 131 -4.31 -27.83 2.00
N PRO A 132 -3.07 -27.64 2.46
CA PRO A 132 -2.49 -26.32 2.57
C PRO A 132 -2.57 -25.62 1.23
N GLU A 133 -2.98 -24.34 1.22
CA GLU A 133 -2.91 -23.52 0.03
C GLU A 133 -1.48 -23.61 -0.51
N PRO A 134 -1.31 -23.87 -1.82
CA PRO A 134 0.02 -23.87 -2.39
C PRO A 134 0.64 -22.50 -2.18
N PRO A 135 1.92 -22.42 -1.79
CA PRO A 135 2.60 -21.14 -1.71
C PRO A 135 2.44 -20.42 -3.05
N CYS A 136 2.12 -19.12 -3.01
CA CYS A 136 2.16 -18.26 -4.17
C CYS A 136 3.61 -18.13 -4.66
N GLU A 137 4.12 -19.20 -5.26
CA GLU A 137 5.29 -19.14 -6.09
C GLU A 137 4.89 -18.48 -7.41
N VAL A 138 4.95 -17.16 -7.46
CA VAL A 138 5.15 -16.47 -8.72
C VAL A 138 6.63 -16.64 -9.07
N SER A 139 7.02 -17.84 -9.48
CA SER A 139 8.28 -18.00 -10.15
C SER A 139 8.13 -17.30 -11.50
N TYR A 140 8.90 -16.24 -11.70
CA TYR A 140 9.19 -15.71 -13.03
C TYR A 140 10.10 -16.71 -13.76
N ASN A 141 9.56 -17.89 -14.08
CA ASN A 141 10.21 -18.79 -15.00
C ASN A 141 10.08 -18.15 -16.37
N ASN A 142 11.20 -18.12 -17.10
CA ASN A 142 11.20 -17.76 -18.51
C ASN A 142 10.06 -18.52 -19.21
N PRO A 143 9.07 -17.84 -19.82
CA PRO A 143 7.94 -18.50 -20.47
C PRO A 143 8.35 -19.52 -21.53
N GLU A 144 9.57 -19.41 -22.05
CA GLU A 144 10.12 -20.33 -23.05
C GLU A 144 10.55 -21.69 -22.46
N GLU A 145 10.65 -21.81 -21.15
CA GLU A 145 10.98 -23.06 -20.43
C GLU A 145 9.73 -23.76 -19.86
N ASP A 146 8.54 -23.13 -19.96
CA ASP A 146 7.27 -23.69 -19.50
C ASP A 146 6.79 -24.80 -20.45
N PRO A 147 6.71 -26.07 -20.01
CA PRO A 147 6.30 -27.19 -20.85
C PRO A 147 4.87 -27.01 -21.43
N GLU A 148 3.96 -26.38 -20.68
CA GLU A 148 2.60 -26.11 -21.17
C GLU A 148 2.59 -25.05 -22.27
N TYR A 149 3.45 -24.02 -22.17
CA TYR A 149 3.65 -23.00 -23.20
C TYR A 149 4.21 -23.63 -24.48
N LEU A 150 5.25 -24.44 -24.38
CA LEU A 150 5.85 -25.14 -25.53
C LEU A 150 4.86 -26.10 -26.19
N GLN A 151 4.06 -26.82 -25.40
CA GLN A 151 3.04 -27.72 -25.91
C GLN A 151 1.89 -26.97 -26.60
N ALA A 152 1.45 -25.83 -26.04
CA ALA A 152 0.43 -24.97 -26.65
C ALA A 152 0.93 -24.35 -27.97
N MET A 153 2.20 -23.94 -28.02
CA MET A 153 2.83 -23.44 -29.25
C MET A 153 2.91 -24.52 -30.34
N ALA A 154 3.30 -25.75 -29.98
CA ALA A 154 3.37 -26.87 -30.91
C ALA A 154 1.97 -27.27 -31.44
N ALA A 155 0.94 -27.22 -30.60
CA ALA A 155 -0.43 -27.54 -30.98
C ALA A 155 -1.06 -26.52 -31.95
N LEU A 156 -0.77 -25.21 -31.75
CA LEU A 156 -1.32 -24.14 -32.57
C LEU A 156 -0.62 -23.95 -33.93
N TYR A 157 0.68 -24.17 -33.98
CA TYR A 157 1.49 -23.73 -35.13
C TYR A 157 2.24 -24.85 -35.84
N GLY A 158 2.25 -26.07 -35.31
CA GLY A 158 3.08 -27.15 -35.82
C GLY A 158 4.59 -26.81 -35.72
N GLU A 159 5.48 -27.79 -35.94
CA GLU A 159 6.93 -27.66 -35.75
C GLU A 159 7.68 -26.63 -36.64
N LYS A 160 6.98 -25.75 -37.36
CA LYS A 160 7.56 -24.85 -38.37
C LYS A 160 7.18 -23.38 -38.28
N LYS A 161 7.14 -22.76 -37.10
CA LYS A 161 7.11 -21.28 -37.01
C LYS A 161 8.14 -20.76 -36.02
N ALA A 162 9.37 -20.63 -36.51
CA ALA A 162 10.52 -20.11 -35.77
C ALA A 162 10.57 -18.57 -35.62
N ASP A 163 9.49 -17.83 -35.95
CA ASP A 163 9.49 -16.35 -36.05
C ASP A 163 8.63 -15.65 -35.01
N GLY A 164 8.28 -16.25 -33.87
CA GLY A 164 7.49 -15.58 -32.81
C GLY A 164 6.04 -15.26 -33.19
N GLN A 165 5.53 -15.67 -34.37
CA GLN A 165 4.14 -15.42 -34.79
C GLN A 165 3.16 -16.21 -33.93
N LEU A 166 2.34 -15.50 -33.15
CA LEU A 166 1.33 -16.12 -32.27
C LEU A 166 0.00 -16.34 -32.99
N TRP A 167 -0.44 -15.36 -33.78
CA TRP A 167 -1.74 -15.43 -34.46
C TRP A 167 -1.77 -14.65 -35.77
N GLY A 168 -2.61 -15.09 -36.71
CA GLY A 168 -2.95 -14.35 -37.93
C GLY A 168 -1.84 -14.26 -38.98
N LYS A 169 -1.79 -13.11 -39.68
CA LYS A 169 -0.86 -12.86 -40.79
C LYS A 169 0.47 -12.31 -40.31
N LYS A 170 1.56 -12.57 -41.05
CA LYS A 170 2.86 -11.96 -40.81
C LYS A 170 2.77 -10.44 -40.84
N ILE A 171 3.29 -9.78 -39.81
CA ILE A 171 3.26 -8.34 -39.64
C ILE A 171 4.28 -7.67 -40.54
N LYS A 172 3.85 -6.57 -41.17
CA LYS A 172 4.69 -5.74 -42.03
C LYS A 172 4.48 -4.28 -41.69
N GLY A 173 5.57 -3.52 -41.54
CA GLY A 173 5.53 -2.09 -41.26
C GLY A 173 6.30 -1.72 -39.99
N THR A 174 6.44 -0.42 -39.78
CA THR A 174 7.12 0.14 -38.61
C THR A 174 6.11 0.36 -37.49
N PRO A 175 6.40 -0.07 -36.26
CA PRO A 175 5.51 0.17 -35.14
C PRO A 175 5.47 1.65 -34.78
N ARG A 176 4.28 2.09 -34.30
CA ARG A 176 4.02 3.44 -33.80
C ARG A 176 3.78 3.38 -32.30
N LYS A 177 4.04 4.51 -31.63
CA LYS A 177 3.70 4.70 -30.22
C LYS A 177 2.18 4.83 -30.06
N LEU A 178 1.65 4.33 -28.93
CA LEU A 178 0.21 4.28 -28.70
C LEU A 178 -0.44 5.65 -28.56
N ASP A 179 0.25 6.64 -28.00
CA ASP A 179 -0.21 8.04 -27.92
C ASP A 179 -0.45 8.70 -29.30
N THR A 180 0.17 8.16 -30.35
CA THR A 180 -0.01 8.64 -31.73
C THR A 180 -1.20 8.00 -32.45
N VAL A 181 -1.89 7.04 -31.81
CA VAL A 181 -3.02 6.30 -32.40
C VAL A 181 -4.33 6.84 -31.81
N THR A 182 -4.73 8.03 -32.24
CA THR A 182 -5.86 8.78 -31.67
C THR A 182 -7.13 8.78 -32.56
N GLU A 183 -7.02 8.29 -33.80
CA GLU A 183 -8.11 8.32 -34.77
C GLU A 183 -8.35 6.94 -35.38
N GLU A 184 -9.49 6.77 -36.08
CA GLU A 184 -9.80 5.56 -36.83
C GLU A 184 -8.79 5.38 -37.98
N GLU A 185 -8.02 4.31 -37.93
CA GLU A 185 -6.99 3.99 -38.91
C GLU A 185 -6.98 2.50 -39.27
N ARG A 186 -6.56 2.19 -40.50
CA ARG A 186 -6.41 0.81 -40.97
C ARG A 186 -4.95 0.40 -41.03
N ASN A 187 -4.73 -0.88 -40.71
CA ASN A 187 -3.42 -1.52 -40.87
C ASN A 187 -2.30 -0.89 -40.01
N VAL A 188 -2.66 -0.39 -38.83
CA VAL A 188 -1.72 0.17 -37.85
C VAL A 188 -0.85 -0.94 -37.26
N VAL A 189 0.43 -0.66 -37.08
CA VAL A 189 1.36 -1.53 -36.36
C VAL A 189 1.71 -0.88 -35.03
N ILE A 190 1.55 -1.62 -33.95
CA ILE A 190 1.91 -1.20 -32.59
C ILE A 190 2.79 -2.24 -31.91
N GLU A 191 3.57 -1.81 -30.96
CA GLU A 191 4.28 -2.66 -30.00
C GLU A 191 3.91 -2.26 -28.59
N GLY A 192 3.78 -3.25 -27.70
CA GLY A 192 3.51 -3.00 -26.31
C GLY A 192 3.54 -4.28 -25.49
N THR A 193 3.37 -4.12 -24.19
CA THR A 193 3.34 -5.19 -23.21
C THR A 193 1.90 -5.64 -23.01
N PHE A 194 1.67 -6.95 -23.01
CA PHE A 194 0.38 -7.52 -22.65
C PHE A 194 0.07 -7.25 -21.19
N VAL A 195 -1.07 -6.61 -20.94
CA VAL A 195 -1.60 -6.34 -19.60
C VAL A 195 -2.84 -7.19 -19.41
N LYS A 196 -2.83 -8.03 -18.37
CA LYS A 196 -3.98 -8.87 -18.03
C LYS A 196 -5.15 -7.98 -17.64
N SER A 197 -6.31 -8.17 -18.28
CA SER A 197 -7.54 -7.49 -17.86
C SER A 197 -7.93 -7.97 -16.45
N LEU A 198 -8.15 -7.03 -15.53
CA LEU A 198 -8.60 -7.27 -14.17
C LEU A 198 -10.14 -7.38 -14.17
N ASP A 199 -10.70 -8.48 -14.66
CA ASP A 199 -12.04 -8.85 -14.26
C ASP A 199 -12.00 -9.50 -12.85
N LYS A 200 -13.18 -9.68 -12.24
CA LYS A 200 -13.33 -10.15 -10.85
C LYS A 200 -12.59 -11.46 -10.55
N ASP A 201 -12.31 -12.26 -11.59
CA ASP A 201 -11.67 -13.57 -11.48
C ASP A 201 -10.23 -13.58 -12.05
N GLY A 202 -9.70 -12.41 -12.48
CA GLY A 202 -8.38 -12.29 -13.08
C GLY A 202 -8.23 -13.03 -14.42
N ALA A 203 -9.31 -13.45 -15.05
CA ALA A 203 -9.33 -14.12 -16.35
C ALA A 203 -9.45 -13.11 -17.49
N LEU A 204 -8.95 -13.46 -18.67
CA LEU A 204 -9.22 -12.68 -19.88
C LEU A 204 -10.70 -12.73 -20.21
N GLN A 205 -11.29 -11.58 -20.51
CA GLN A 205 -12.72 -11.52 -20.84
C GLN A 205 -12.99 -12.20 -22.18
N THR A 206 -14.01 -13.04 -22.21
CA THR A 206 -14.50 -13.68 -23.44
C THR A 206 -15.97 -13.41 -23.58
N PHE A 207 -16.37 -12.89 -24.74
CA PHE A 207 -17.76 -12.63 -25.07
C PHE A 207 -18.21 -13.55 -26.19
N ILE A 208 -19.45 -14.04 -26.09
CA ILE A 208 -20.10 -14.76 -27.18
C ILE A 208 -20.94 -13.75 -27.95
N ASP A 209 -20.63 -13.53 -29.21
CA ASP A 209 -21.43 -12.68 -30.08
C ASP A 209 -22.83 -13.28 -30.24
N LYS A 210 -23.84 -12.61 -29.68
CA LYS A 210 -25.25 -13.03 -29.71
C LYS A 210 -25.99 -12.63 -30.96
N GLU A 211 -25.49 -11.64 -31.70
CA GLU A 211 -26.19 -11.12 -32.88
C GLU A 211 -26.03 -11.99 -34.14
N THR A 212 -24.83 -12.57 -34.30
CA THR A 212 -24.56 -13.35 -35.52
C THR A 212 -25.05 -14.81 -35.45
N ARG A 213 -25.43 -15.33 -34.26
CA ARG A 213 -25.79 -16.75 -34.00
C ARG A 213 -24.81 -17.79 -34.60
N VAL A 214 -23.76 -17.35 -35.23
CA VAL A 214 -22.63 -18.16 -35.69
C VAL A 214 -21.63 -18.17 -34.55
N GLY A 215 -21.28 -19.33 -34.05
CA GLY A 215 -20.47 -19.50 -32.83
C GLY A 215 -19.08 -18.85 -32.93
N SER A 216 -19.00 -17.54 -32.82
CA SER A 216 -17.77 -16.79 -32.70
C SER A 216 -17.52 -16.39 -31.24
N ILE A 217 -16.25 -16.40 -30.82
CA ILE A 217 -15.82 -15.99 -29.51
C ILE A 217 -14.90 -14.78 -29.69
N VAL A 218 -15.10 -13.76 -28.87
CA VAL A 218 -14.25 -12.58 -28.85
C VAL A 218 -13.40 -12.63 -27.56
N LEU A 219 -12.09 -12.63 -27.72
CA LEU A 219 -11.12 -12.47 -26.65
C LEU A 219 -10.71 -11.01 -26.58
N THR A 220 -10.79 -10.41 -25.39
CA THR A 220 -10.40 -9.04 -25.16
C THR A 220 -9.23 -8.97 -24.18
N PHE A 221 -8.29 -8.08 -24.45
CA PHE A 221 -7.16 -7.81 -23.59
C PHE A 221 -6.58 -6.43 -23.86
N ASN A 222 -5.71 -5.95 -22.97
CA ASN A 222 -5.03 -4.67 -23.12
C ASN A 222 -3.58 -4.86 -23.51
N VAL A 223 -3.09 -3.94 -24.34
CA VAL A 223 -1.66 -3.79 -24.66
C VAL A 223 -1.27 -2.36 -24.35
N SER A 224 -0.17 -2.19 -23.63
CA SER A 224 0.34 -0.89 -23.20
C SER A 224 1.81 -0.74 -23.59
N ASP A 225 2.18 0.47 -24.00
CA ASP A 225 3.57 0.90 -24.09
C ASP A 225 3.83 2.02 -23.06
N ASP A 226 5.01 2.67 -23.14
CA ASP A 226 5.39 3.77 -22.26
C ASP A 226 4.62 5.09 -22.53
N THR A 227 3.75 5.13 -23.51
CA THR A 227 2.99 6.34 -23.91
C THR A 227 1.48 6.19 -23.73
N GLY A 228 0.98 4.95 -23.67
CA GLY A 228 -0.46 4.73 -23.54
C GLY A 228 -0.85 3.26 -23.53
N GLY A 229 -2.17 3.02 -23.60
CA GLY A 229 -2.74 1.68 -23.70
C GLY A 229 -3.82 1.61 -24.75
N ILE A 230 -4.01 0.42 -25.33
CA ILE A 230 -5.09 0.16 -26.29
C ILE A 230 -5.80 -1.14 -25.99
N PHE A 231 -7.11 -1.11 -26.14
CA PHE A 231 -7.96 -2.27 -26.01
C PHE A 231 -7.91 -3.12 -27.27
N VAL A 232 -7.70 -4.43 -27.14
CA VAL A 232 -7.59 -5.36 -28.28
C VAL A 232 -8.73 -6.34 -28.26
N LYS A 233 -9.41 -6.50 -29.40
CA LYS A 233 -10.48 -7.49 -29.64
C LYS A 233 -10.05 -8.50 -30.68
N LEU A 234 -9.83 -9.73 -30.24
CA LEU A 234 -9.48 -10.86 -31.11
C LEU A 234 -10.69 -11.78 -31.29
N ARG A 235 -11.13 -11.97 -32.52
CA ARG A 235 -12.30 -12.77 -32.86
C ARG A 235 -11.89 -14.15 -33.41
N PHE A 236 -12.50 -15.19 -32.84
CA PHE A 236 -12.38 -16.57 -33.28
C PHE A 236 -13.70 -17.01 -33.88
N ASP A 237 -13.73 -17.26 -35.18
CA ASP A 237 -14.92 -17.65 -35.92
C ASP A 237 -14.92 -19.15 -36.18
N LYS A 238 -16.12 -19.76 -36.23
CA LYS A 238 -16.27 -21.16 -36.61
C LYS A 238 -15.88 -21.28 -38.10
N ARG A 239 -14.72 -21.88 -38.32
CA ARG A 239 -14.24 -22.29 -39.64
C ARG A 239 -14.53 -23.80 -39.85
N ASP A 240 -14.50 -24.27 -41.09
CA ASP A 240 -14.75 -25.68 -41.42
C ASP A 240 -13.98 -26.64 -40.49
N GLY A 241 -14.70 -27.26 -39.56
CA GLY A 241 -14.16 -28.25 -38.64
C GLY A 241 -13.46 -27.73 -37.37
N GLY A 242 -13.30 -26.42 -37.19
CA GLY A 242 -12.65 -25.82 -36.00
C GLY A 242 -13.65 -25.55 -34.86
N ASP A 243 -13.15 -25.62 -33.61
CA ASP A 243 -13.88 -25.20 -32.42
C ASP A 243 -13.33 -23.84 -31.93
N PRO A 244 -14.08 -22.72 -32.10
CA PRO A 244 -13.65 -21.39 -31.68
C PRO A 244 -13.31 -21.30 -30.20
N ARG A 245 -13.93 -22.13 -29.33
CA ARG A 245 -13.62 -22.14 -27.89
C ARG A 245 -12.25 -22.75 -27.63
N LYS A 246 -11.94 -23.84 -28.31
CA LYS A 246 -10.64 -24.49 -28.19
C LYS A 246 -9.53 -23.57 -28.68
N GLU A 247 -9.68 -22.98 -29.88
CA GLU A 247 -8.71 -22.04 -30.43
C GLU A 247 -8.51 -20.79 -29.54
N CYS A 248 -9.60 -20.25 -28.97
CA CYS A 248 -9.52 -19.11 -28.05
C CYS A 248 -8.78 -19.48 -26.77
N ASN A 249 -9.06 -20.64 -26.17
CA ASN A 249 -8.41 -21.08 -24.94
C ASN A 249 -6.92 -21.39 -25.17
N GLU A 250 -6.59 -22.04 -26.29
CA GLU A 250 -5.19 -22.28 -26.67
C GLU A 250 -4.42 -20.96 -26.81
N PHE A 251 -5.00 -19.98 -27.53
CA PHE A 251 -4.39 -18.66 -27.66
C PHE A 251 -4.28 -17.92 -26.33
N LYS A 252 -5.33 -18.00 -25.50
CA LYS A 252 -5.35 -17.40 -24.16
C LYS A 252 -4.20 -17.93 -23.28
N ASN A 253 -3.90 -19.22 -23.36
CA ASN A 253 -2.84 -19.87 -22.60
C ASN A 253 -1.43 -19.44 -23.07
N LEU A 254 -1.28 -18.94 -24.29
CA LEU A 254 -0.04 -18.40 -24.80
C LEU A 254 0.28 -17.01 -24.24
N LEU A 255 -0.74 -16.24 -23.83
CA LEU A 255 -0.54 -14.89 -23.33
C LEU A 255 -0.14 -14.93 -21.84
N LYS A 256 1.05 -14.45 -21.53
CA LYS A 256 1.54 -14.30 -20.16
C LYS A 256 1.67 -12.81 -19.81
N PRO A 257 1.31 -12.40 -18.59
CA PRO A 257 1.52 -11.02 -18.15
C PRO A 257 2.97 -10.57 -18.37
N GLY A 258 3.16 -9.35 -18.87
CA GLY A 258 4.48 -8.83 -19.18
C GLY A 258 5.05 -9.23 -20.55
N MET A 259 4.36 -10.10 -21.31
CA MET A 259 4.81 -10.50 -22.66
C MET A 259 4.77 -9.32 -23.61
N ARG A 260 5.87 -9.06 -24.30
CA ARG A 260 5.92 -8.04 -25.36
C ARG A 260 5.31 -8.57 -26.66
N LEU A 261 4.43 -7.79 -27.22
CA LEU A 261 3.69 -8.13 -28.45
C LEU A 261 3.88 -7.04 -29.50
N ARG A 262 3.94 -7.45 -30.77
CA ARG A 262 3.73 -6.59 -31.92
C ARG A 262 2.42 -7.01 -32.57
N LEU A 263 1.54 -6.02 -32.79
CA LEU A 263 0.23 -6.24 -33.37
C LEU A 263 0.10 -5.42 -34.64
N GLN A 264 -0.59 -5.95 -35.64
CA GLN A 264 -1.00 -5.23 -36.83
C GLN A 264 -2.50 -5.42 -37.05
N GLY A 265 -3.25 -4.34 -37.17
CA GLY A 265 -4.70 -4.41 -37.32
C GLY A 265 -5.34 -3.07 -37.64
N ASP A 266 -6.67 -3.05 -37.59
CA ASP A 266 -7.46 -1.85 -37.75
C ASP A 266 -7.84 -1.31 -36.37
N VAL A 267 -7.78 0.01 -36.22
CA VAL A 267 -8.13 0.72 -35.00
C VAL A 267 -9.36 1.55 -35.24
N ALA A 268 -10.36 1.46 -34.39
CA ALA A 268 -11.58 2.23 -34.43
C ALA A 268 -12.21 2.40 -33.04
N PRO A 269 -13.05 3.43 -32.82
CA PRO A 269 -13.81 3.57 -31.59
C PRO A 269 -14.74 2.37 -31.34
N ASP A 270 -14.78 1.86 -30.13
CA ASP A 270 -15.63 0.75 -29.75
C ASP A 270 -16.85 1.22 -28.96
N ARG A 271 -18.04 1.09 -29.55
CA ARG A 271 -19.32 1.48 -28.94
C ARG A 271 -19.66 0.74 -27.63
N PHE A 272 -19.04 -0.41 -27.39
CA PHE A 272 -19.23 -1.20 -26.16
C PHE A 272 -18.18 -0.87 -25.08
N ALA A 273 -17.20 -0.04 -25.38
CA ALA A 273 -16.16 0.41 -24.47
C ALA A 273 -16.13 1.96 -24.42
N PHE A 274 -17.27 2.60 -24.28
CA PHE A 274 -17.41 4.05 -24.12
C PHE A 274 -16.74 4.87 -25.25
N ASP A 275 -16.75 4.35 -26.46
CA ASP A 275 -16.07 4.90 -27.65
C ASP A 275 -14.53 5.00 -27.51
N GLU A 276 -13.92 4.25 -26.59
CA GLU A 276 -12.47 4.12 -26.53
C GLU A 276 -11.92 3.44 -27.80
N MET A 277 -10.68 3.79 -28.14
CA MET A 277 -10.01 3.22 -29.31
C MET A 277 -9.71 1.74 -29.09
N CYS A 278 -10.17 0.91 -30.02
CA CYS A 278 -10.00 -0.53 -29.98
C CYS A 278 -9.28 -1.04 -31.22
N MET A 279 -8.28 -1.91 -31.05
CA MET A 279 -7.61 -2.59 -32.13
C MET A 279 -8.24 -3.96 -32.41
N VAL A 280 -8.59 -4.21 -33.68
CA VAL A 280 -8.93 -5.53 -34.19
C VAL A 280 -7.72 -6.07 -34.94
N PRO A 281 -6.93 -6.98 -34.36
CA PRO A 281 -5.68 -7.42 -34.94
C PRO A 281 -5.93 -8.33 -36.16
N ARG A 282 -5.01 -8.24 -37.12
CA ARG A 282 -4.87 -9.14 -38.26
C ARG A 282 -3.67 -10.06 -38.13
N GLY A 283 -2.73 -9.69 -37.28
CA GLY A 283 -1.56 -10.45 -36.91
C GLY A 283 -1.07 -10.06 -35.54
N ILE A 284 -0.59 -11.05 -34.78
CA ILE A 284 0.01 -10.89 -33.45
C ILE A 284 1.29 -11.69 -33.42
N MET A 285 2.37 -11.06 -32.98
CA MET A 285 3.69 -11.66 -32.88
C MET A 285 4.26 -11.39 -31.48
N LYS A 286 4.87 -12.40 -30.87
CA LYS A 286 5.67 -12.24 -29.66
C LYS A 286 6.98 -11.57 -30.03
N LEU A 287 7.39 -10.60 -29.24
CA LEU A 287 8.72 -10.00 -29.31
C LEU A 287 9.59 -10.57 -28.19
N ASP A 288 10.89 -10.52 -28.41
CA ASP A 288 11.84 -10.80 -27.34
C ASP A 288 11.59 -9.89 -26.13
N ALA A 289 11.90 -10.37 -24.94
CA ALA A 289 11.81 -9.54 -23.75
C ALA A 289 12.68 -8.29 -23.93
N LYS A 290 12.21 -7.14 -23.43
CA LYS A 290 13.06 -5.94 -23.37
C LYS A 290 14.31 -6.33 -22.57
N GLU A 291 15.49 -5.95 -23.07
CA GLU A 291 16.69 -6.11 -22.26
C GLU A 291 16.45 -5.46 -20.89
N GLU A 292 16.49 -6.28 -19.86
CA GLU A 292 16.29 -5.80 -18.51
C GLU A 292 17.52 -5.01 -18.08
N ARG A 293 17.29 -3.88 -17.40
CA ARG A 293 18.38 -3.10 -16.80
C ARG A 293 19.14 -4.00 -15.81
N MET A 294 20.45 -4.08 -15.99
CA MET A 294 21.33 -4.84 -15.11
C MET A 294 22.44 -3.93 -14.59
N ASP A 295 22.80 -4.10 -13.33
CA ASP A 295 23.99 -3.51 -12.75
C ASP A 295 25.19 -4.42 -13.07
N ASN A 296 26.06 -3.98 -13.99
CA ASN A 296 27.18 -4.78 -14.47
C ASN A 296 28.52 -4.39 -13.83
N ALA A 297 28.54 -3.44 -12.89
CA ALA A 297 29.74 -3.05 -12.18
C ALA A 297 30.40 -4.25 -11.47
N GLU A 298 31.72 -4.31 -11.44
CA GLU A 298 32.46 -5.36 -10.74
C GLU A 298 32.22 -5.27 -9.23
N VAL A 299 32.33 -4.07 -8.66
CA VAL A 299 31.99 -3.79 -7.27
C VAL A 299 30.74 -2.89 -7.26
N LYS A 300 29.65 -3.42 -6.69
CA LYS A 300 28.38 -2.73 -6.70
C LYS A 300 28.22 -1.80 -5.50
N ARG A 301 27.52 -0.72 -5.73
CA ARG A 301 27.09 0.21 -4.66
C ARG A 301 26.07 -0.44 -3.72
N VAL A 302 25.86 0.16 -2.57
CA VAL A 302 24.77 -0.17 -1.67
C VAL A 302 23.80 1.01 -1.64
N GLU A 303 22.50 0.75 -1.87
CA GLU A 303 21.47 1.77 -1.66
C GLU A 303 21.15 1.89 -0.18
N LEU A 304 21.26 3.10 0.36
CA LEU A 304 21.07 3.39 1.78
C LEU A 304 19.82 4.25 2.06
N HIS A 305 19.13 4.73 1.02
CA HIS A 305 17.93 5.53 1.12
C HIS A 305 16.88 5.04 0.10
N CYS A 306 15.91 4.27 0.58
CA CYS A 306 14.98 3.58 -0.30
C CYS A 306 13.60 3.42 0.33
N HIS A 307 12.57 3.80 -0.43
CA HIS A 307 11.18 3.77 -0.07
C HIS A 307 10.43 2.64 -0.79
N THR A 308 9.55 2.00 -0.04
CA THR A 308 8.58 1.04 -0.56
C THR A 308 7.19 1.66 -0.62
N LYS A 309 6.19 0.90 -1.10
CA LYS A 309 4.78 1.33 -1.03
C LYS A 309 4.24 1.56 0.39
N MET A 310 5.05 1.28 1.44
CA MET A 310 4.71 1.62 2.82
C MET A 310 4.98 3.10 3.13
N SER A 311 5.79 3.79 2.32
CA SER A 311 5.82 5.25 2.23
C SER A 311 4.56 5.72 1.51
N LYS A 312 3.47 5.80 2.28
CA LYS A 312 2.10 5.94 1.79
C LYS A 312 1.93 7.15 0.88
N LEU A 313 1.36 6.91 -0.31
CA LEU A 313 1.07 7.92 -1.33
C LEU A 313 2.32 8.56 -1.96
N ASP A 314 3.49 7.98 -1.77
CA ASP A 314 4.75 8.47 -2.31
C ASP A 314 5.57 7.35 -2.96
N GLY A 315 5.96 6.33 -2.21
CA GLY A 315 6.67 5.16 -2.75
C GLY A 315 5.73 4.21 -3.51
N LEU A 316 6.20 3.72 -4.66
CA LEU A 316 5.46 2.76 -5.49
C LEU A 316 6.02 1.34 -5.42
N THR A 317 7.28 1.19 -5.01
CA THR A 317 8.01 -0.06 -5.14
C THR A 317 7.42 -1.15 -4.24
N PRO A 318 6.96 -2.29 -4.79
CA PRO A 318 6.62 -3.44 -3.96
C PRO A 318 7.86 -3.93 -3.22
N MET A 319 7.71 -4.30 -1.94
CA MET A 319 8.82 -4.75 -1.10
C MET A 319 9.58 -5.92 -1.72
N GLU A 320 8.85 -6.94 -2.15
CA GLU A 320 9.42 -8.13 -2.78
C GLU A 320 10.10 -7.81 -4.13
N GLY A 321 9.52 -6.88 -4.90
CA GLY A 321 10.09 -6.43 -6.18
C GLY A 321 11.44 -5.76 -6.00
N LEU A 322 11.55 -4.90 -5.00
CA LEU A 322 12.79 -4.21 -4.66
C LEU A 322 13.90 -5.19 -4.26
N VAL A 323 13.58 -6.11 -3.35
CA VAL A 323 14.53 -7.12 -2.86
C VAL A 323 14.98 -8.04 -3.98
N LYS A 324 14.04 -8.55 -4.79
CA LYS A 324 14.33 -9.41 -5.94
C LYS A 324 15.21 -8.70 -6.97
N GLN A 325 14.99 -7.40 -7.21
CA GLN A 325 15.83 -6.62 -8.11
C GLN A 325 17.26 -6.49 -7.58
N ALA A 326 17.44 -6.19 -6.29
CA ALA A 326 18.77 -6.13 -5.67
C ALA A 326 19.51 -7.47 -5.71
N ILE A 327 18.80 -8.59 -5.47
CA ILE A 327 19.36 -9.94 -5.58
C ILE A 327 19.78 -10.22 -7.02
N ARG A 328 18.91 -9.94 -8.01
CA ARG A 328 19.18 -10.15 -9.44
C ARG A 328 20.39 -9.35 -9.92
N TRP A 329 20.58 -8.14 -9.42
CA TRP A 329 21.75 -7.31 -9.72
C TRP A 329 23.01 -7.74 -8.96
N GLY A 330 22.89 -8.64 -7.97
CA GLY A 330 24.00 -9.10 -7.15
C GLY A 330 24.50 -8.05 -6.16
N HIS A 331 23.60 -7.18 -5.68
CA HIS A 331 23.92 -6.24 -4.62
C HIS A 331 24.21 -6.99 -3.32
N LYS A 332 25.19 -6.54 -2.56
CA LYS A 332 25.58 -7.14 -1.28
C LYS A 332 24.65 -6.76 -0.14
N ALA A 333 24.08 -5.54 -0.21
CA ALA A 333 23.19 -5.02 0.79
C ALA A 333 22.19 -4.00 0.19
N LEU A 334 21.07 -3.79 0.90
CA LEU A 334 20.00 -2.85 0.53
C LEU A 334 19.36 -2.32 1.81
N ALA A 335 19.22 -1.01 1.94
CA ALA A 335 18.47 -0.40 3.05
C ALA A 335 16.98 -0.25 2.70
N ILE A 336 16.15 -0.33 3.74
CA ILE A 336 14.71 -0.04 3.68
C ILE A 336 14.46 1.11 4.66
N THR A 337 14.07 2.27 4.15
CA THR A 337 14.01 3.52 4.92
C THR A 337 12.72 4.29 4.66
N ASP A 338 11.57 3.62 4.77
CA ASP A 338 10.26 4.23 4.59
C ASP A 338 10.02 5.42 5.54
N HIS A 339 9.18 6.37 5.13
CA HIS A 339 8.84 7.59 5.87
C HIS A 339 8.19 7.31 7.23
N GLY A 340 8.94 7.42 8.30
CA GLY A 340 8.49 7.32 9.69
C GLY A 340 7.91 5.96 10.10
N VAL A 341 8.05 4.92 9.28
CA VAL A 341 7.42 3.60 9.47
C VAL A 341 8.38 2.44 9.17
N VAL A 342 8.01 1.23 9.60
CA VAL A 342 8.86 0.02 9.50
C VAL A 342 8.08 -1.21 9.02
N GLN A 343 6.87 -1.05 8.50
CA GLN A 343 6.00 -2.17 8.12
C GLN A 343 6.55 -3.03 6.97
N ALA A 344 7.45 -2.49 6.15
CA ALA A 344 8.06 -3.24 5.05
C ALA A 344 9.03 -4.34 5.50
N PHE A 345 9.55 -4.28 6.73
CA PHE A 345 10.64 -5.15 7.20
C PHE A 345 10.35 -6.64 7.09
N PRO A 346 9.21 -7.18 7.59
CA PRO A 346 8.92 -8.61 7.47
C PRO A 346 8.84 -9.08 6.03
N PHE A 347 8.20 -8.31 5.15
CA PHE A 347 8.03 -8.65 3.74
C PHE A 347 9.35 -8.66 2.97
N CYS A 348 10.21 -7.65 3.23
CA CYS A 348 11.55 -7.62 2.64
C CYS A 348 12.42 -8.76 3.17
N PHE A 349 12.32 -9.08 4.48
CA PHE A 349 13.07 -10.17 5.10
C PHE A 349 12.71 -11.53 4.49
N ASP A 350 11.41 -11.81 4.34
CA ASP A 350 10.92 -13.02 3.69
C ASP A 350 11.37 -13.10 2.21
N ALA A 351 11.30 -11.98 1.49
CA ALA A 351 11.73 -11.94 0.09
C ALA A 351 13.24 -12.14 -0.10
N ALA A 352 14.05 -11.87 0.93
CA ALA A 352 15.51 -12.08 0.92
C ALA A 352 15.91 -13.47 1.41
N GLU A 353 14.96 -14.29 1.89
CA GLU A 353 15.26 -15.62 2.42
C GLU A 353 15.95 -16.49 1.37
N GLY A 354 16.99 -17.21 1.79
CA GLY A 354 17.80 -18.05 0.91
C GLY A 354 18.78 -17.30 0.00
N SER A 355 18.90 -15.97 0.10
CA SER A 355 19.87 -15.16 -0.64
C SER A 355 21.00 -14.66 0.26
N ASP A 356 22.09 -14.20 -0.37
CA ASP A 356 23.22 -13.55 0.32
C ASP A 356 22.98 -12.04 0.56
N LEU A 357 21.89 -11.47 0.09
CA LEU A 357 21.58 -10.06 0.25
C LEU A 357 21.45 -9.72 1.74
N LYS A 358 22.16 -8.71 2.20
CA LYS A 358 21.99 -8.14 3.55
C LYS A 358 20.97 -7.03 3.53
N LEU A 359 19.88 -7.18 4.26
CA LEU A 359 18.95 -6.09 4.49
C LEU A 359 19.45 -5.20 5.63
N ILE A 360 19.36 -3.89 5.41
CA ILE A 360 19.64 -2.85 6.38
C ILE A 360 18.30 -2.23 6.76
N PHE A 361 17.89 -2.42 8.01
CA PHE A 361 16.61 -1.92 8.50
C PHE A 361 16.77 -0.51 9.05
N GLY A 362 15.98 0.42 8.53
CA GLY A 362 16.01 1.82 8.90
C GLY A 362 14.68 2.52 8.63
N MET A 363 14.64 3.79 8.88
CA MET A 363 13.54 4.66 8.47
C MET A 363 14.05 6.04 8.10
N GLU A 364 13.34 6.75 7.25
CA GLU A 364 13.47 8.18 7.12
C GLU A 364 12.53 8.86 8.12
N GLY A 365 13.12 9.46 9.16
CA GLY A 365 12.39 10.11 10.23
C GLY A 365 12.18 11.60 9.98
N TYR A 366 11.30 12.22 10.77
CA TYR A 366 11.00 13.66 10.73
C TYR A 366 11.58 14.35 11.96
N LEU A 367 12.86 14.77 11.87
CA LEU A 367 13.60 15.45 12.94
C LEU A 367 13.03 16.83 13.22
N ILE A 368 12.73 17.14 14.47
CA ILE A 368 12.49 18.53 14.91
C ILE A 368 13.85 19.13 15.24
N SER A 369 14.23 20.18 14.50
CA SER A 369 15.44 20.93 14.76
C SER A 369 15.25 21.85 15.97
N ASP A 370 16.30 21.96 16.80
CA ASP A 370 16.35 22.95 17.87
C ASP A 370 16.66 24.37 17.33
N ARG A 371 16.94 24.46 16.02
CA ARG A 371 17.28 25.68 15.31
C ARG A 371 16.09 26.15 14.49
N GLN A 372 15.64 27.38 14.73
CA GLN A 372 14.72 28.06 13.81
C GLN A 372 15.52 28.65 12.65
N THR A 373 15.39 28.08 11.47
CA THR A 373 15.98 28.65 10.25
C THR A 373 15.09 29.75 9.67
N LYS A 374 15.66 30.65 8.90
CA LYS A 374 14.91 31.74 8.24
C LYS A 374 13.84 31.21 7.27
N ASP A 375 14.00 29.98 6.78
CA ASP A 375 13.05 29.29 5.88
C ASP A 375 11.90 28.59 6.62
N ASP A 376 11.97 28.44 7.94
CA ASP A 376 10.90 27.83 8.73
C ASP A 376 9.56 28.60 8.65
N ALA A 377 9.59 29.81 8.12
CA ALA A 377 8.42 30.64 7.87
C ALA A 377 7.72 30.32 6.53
N VAL A 378 8.39 29.61 5.60
CA VAL A 378 7.85 29.28 4.27
C VAL A 378 7.70 27.76 4.13
N ASP A 379 6.47 27.28 4.13
CA ASP A 379 6.16 25.90 3.79
C ASP A 379 6.28 25.72 2.28
N THR A 380 7.38 25.15 1.82
CA THR A 380 7.59 24.85 0.40
C THR A 380 6.62 23.80 -0.14
N GLU A 381 5.99 22.99 0.72
CA GLU A 381 4.99 21.99 0.32
C GLU A 381 3.56 22.55 0.26
N ASN A 382 3.29 23.74 0.83
CA ASN A 382 1.97 24.36 0.79
C ASN A 382 2.02 25.89 0.99
N PRO A 383 2.24 26.67 -0.09
CA PRO A 383 2.36 28.14 -0.02
C PRO A 383 1.12 28.88 0.51
N ASP A 384 -0.07 28.24 0.47
CA ASP A 384 -1.33 28.84 0.95
C ASP A 384 -1.50 28.78 2.49
N ALA A 385 -0.60 28.09 3.21
CA ALA A 385 -0.66 27.96 4.66
C ALA A 385 -0.09 29.16 5.45
N ALA A 386 0.56 30.10 4.79
CA ALA A 386 1.27 31.25 5.39
C ALA A 386 0.35 32.30 6.09
N THR A 387 -0.99 32.12 6.09
CA THR A 387 -1.93 33.18 6.48
C THR A 387 -2.54 33.05 7.87
N LYS A 388 -2.16 32.08 8.70
CA LYS A 388 -2.74 31.94 10.06
C LYS A 388 -1.67 31.74 11.13
N GLY A 389 -1.04 32.78 11.59
CA GLY A 389 -0.32 33.07 12.86
C GLY A 389 -0.12 31.99 13.94
N LYS A 390 0.02 30.71 13.57
CA LYS A 390 0.48 29.64 14.47
C LYS A 390 1.91 29.31 14.07
N SER A 391 2.84 29.41 15.01
CA SER A 391 4.22 28.91 14.84
C SER A 391 4.15 27.47 14.30
N LYS A 392 4.57 27.28 13.05
CA LYS A 392 4.59 26.00 12.40
C LYS A 392 5.85 25.27 12.86
N ILE A 393 5.70 24.06 13.38
CA ILE A 393 6.85 23.22 13.72
C ILE A 393 7.49 22.79 12.40
N SER A 394 8.70 23.26 12.14
CA SER A 394 9.51 22.79 11.02
C SER A 394 10.09 21.42 11.34
N SER A 395 10.11 20.54 10.37
CA SER A 395 10.76 19.23 10.48
C SER A 395 11.73 19.02 9.31
N HIS A 396 12.79 18.25 9.57
CA HIS A 396 13.79 17.87 8.60
C HIS A 396 13.84 16.36 8.46
N HIS A 397 14.19 15.86 7.29
CA HIS A 397 14.40 14.44 7.10
C HIS A 397 15.72 13.98 7.75
N ILE A 398 15.72 12.76 8.26
CA ILE A 398 16.88 12.11 8.86
C ILE A 398 16.82 10.61 8.58
N ILE A 399 17.92 10.02 8.12
CA ILE A 399 18.01 8.57 7.97
C ILE A 399 18.49 7.95 9.29
N ILE A 400 17.75 6.95 9.75
CA ILE A 400 18.04 6.23 11.00
C ILE A 400 18.16 4.74 10.66
N LEU A 401 19.37 4.19 10.66
CA LEU A 401 19.65 2.79 10.36
C LEU A 401 19.92 2.00 11.65
N ALA A 402 19.36 0.80 11.76
CA ALA A 402 19.66 -0.11 12.86
C ALA A 402 20.98 -0.85 12.58
N LYS A 403 21.99 -0.63 13.41
CA LYS A 403 23.30 -1.26 13.28
C LYS A 403 23.31 -2.71 13.76
N ASN A 404 22.55 -3.01 14.80
CA ASN A 404 22.47 -4.30 15.48
C ASN A 404 21.10 -4.46 16.15
N GLU A 405 20.88 -5.53 16.91
CA GLU A 405 19.60 -5.80 17.60
C GLU A 405 19.20 -4.71 18.61
N ILE A 406 20.18 -4.07 19.29
CA ILE A 406 19.91 -2.94 20.18
C ILE A 406 19.37 -1.77 19.37
N GLY A 407 20.03 -1.45 18.26
CA GLY A 407 19.58 -0.40 17.35
C GLY A 407 18.21 -0.69 16.75
N LEU A 408 17.90 -1.93 16.39
CA LEU A 408 16.58 -2.31 15.90
C LEU A 408 15.50 -2.06 16.96
N ARG A 409 15.75 -2.43 18.22
CA ARG A 409 14.84 -2.16 19.35
C ARG A 409 14.63 -0.65 19.53
N ASN A 410 15.72 0.12 19.50
CA ASN A 410 15.67 1.58 19.62
C ASN A 410 14.93 2.22 18.45
N LEU A 411 15.11 1.73 17.22
CA LEU A 411 14.35 2.15 16.05
C LEU A 411 12.83 1.94 16.25
N TYR A 412 12.42 0.77 16.74
CA TYR A 412 11.01 0.48 17.02
C TYR A 412 10.44 1.37 18.14
N GLN A 413 11.25 1.70 19.16
CA GLN A 413 10.86 2.66 20.19
C GLN A 413 10.69 4.06 19.62
N LEU A 414 11.60 4.52 18.77
CA LEU A 414 11.49 5.81 18.08
C LEU A 414 10.22 5.91 17.23
N VAL A 415 9.90 4.86 16.46
CA VAL A 415 8.63 4.79 15.69
C VAL A 415 7.43 4.88 16.65
N THR A 416 7.44 4.13 17.74
CA THR A 416 6.35 4.14 18.73
C THR A 416 6.19 5.53 19.36
N ILE A 417 7.28 6.14 19.79
CA ILE A 417 7.28 7.45 20.44
C ILE A 417 6.80 8.54 19.46
N SER A 418 7.29 8.55 18.23
CA SER A 418 6.91 9.52 17.22
C SER A 418 5.40 9.48 16.90
N HIS A 419 4.80 8.28 16.85
CA HIS A 419 3.37 8.11 16.57
C HIS A 419 2.48 8.34 17.79
N LEU A 420 2.91 7.97 18.99
CA LEU A 420 2.06 8.09 20.19
C LEU A 420 2.20 9.44 20.90
N ARG A 421 3.36 10.09 20.83
CA ARG A 421 3.63 11.31 21.60
C ARG A 421 3.79 12.57 20.73
N TYR A 422 4.34 12.41 19.52
CA TYR A 422 4.73 13.54 18.67
C TYR A 422 4.06 13.55 17.31
N LEU A 423 2.96 12.81 17.13
CA LEU A 423 2.22 12.81 15.86
C LEU A 423 1.52 14.17 15.64
N ASN A 424 1.99 14.90 14.63
CA ASN A 424 1.38 16.15 14.16
C ASN A 424 1.38 16.14 12.63
N LYS A 425 0.33 15.57 12.00
CA LYS A 425 0.26 15.19 10.58
C LYS A 425 1.31 14.16 10.18
N ARG A 426 2.55 14.29 10.65
CA ARG A 426 3.69 13.38 10.48
C ARG A 426 4.21 12.93 11.85
N PRO A 427 4.85 11.74 11.95
CA PRO A 427 5.43 11.25 13.20
C PRO A 427 6.77 11.95 13.48
N LEU A 428 6.73 13.04 14.22
CA LEU A 428 7.89 13.89 14.50
C LEU A 428 8.82 13.27 15.54
N LEU A 429 10.11 13.60 15.45
CA LEU A 429 11.16 13.13 16.35
C LEU A 429 12.01 14.31 16.86
N PRO A 430 11.85 14.72 18.12
CA PRO A 430 12.78 15.66 18.74
C PRO A 430 14.20 15.08 18.80
N ARG A 431 15.22 15.93 18.57
CA ARG A 431 16.65 15.54 18.63
C ARG A 431 17.00 14.82 19.92
N ALA A 432 16.56 15.34 21.07
CA ALA A 432 16.81 14.73 22.39
C ALA A 432 16.27 13.29 22.50
N VAL A 433 15.11 13.00 21.89
CA VAL A 433 14.53 11.64 21.88
C VAL A 433 15.38 10.68 21.04
N ILE A 434 15.94 11.16 19.92
CA ILE A 434 16.87 10.36 19.12
C ILE A 434 18.15 10.09 19.92
N GLU A 435 18.68 11.07 20.63
CA GLU A 435 19.89 10.94 21.46
C GLU A 435 19.70 9.97 22.60
N GLU A 436 18.55 9.98 23.28
CA GLU A 436 18.20 8.99 24.31
C GLU A 436 18.20 7.53 23.80
N HIS A 437 17.90 7.34 22.52
CA HIS A 437 17.82 6.02 21.88
C HIS A 437 18.97 5.76 20.90
N ARG A 438 20.09 6.49 21.06
CA ARG A 438 21.18 6.53 20.07
C ARG A 438 21.96 5.23 19.93
N GLU A 439 21.99 4.39 20.97
CA GLU A 439 22.79 3.17 20.99
C GLU A 439 22.35 2.21 19.88
N GLY A 440 23.34 1.72 19.13
CA GLY A 440 23.11 0.78 18.04
C GLY A 440 22.46 1.37 16.79
N LEU A 441 22.33 2.69 16.70
CA LEU A 441 21.83 3.40 15.50
C LEU A 441 22.98 4.06 14.74
N VAL A 442 22.78 4.18 13.41
CA VAL A 442 23.62 4.97 12.50
C VAL A 442 22.73 6.04 11.87
N LEU A 443 23.11 7.32 12.04
CA LEU A 443 22.33 8.46 11.55
C LEU A 443 22.94 9.05 10.28
N GLY A 444 22.11 9.26 9.26
CA GLY A 444 22.45 9.95 8.02
C GLY A 444 21.75 11.29 7.88
N SER A 445 22.35 12.22 7.16
CA SER A 445 21.85 13.60 7.00
C SER A 445 20.66 13.74 6.05
N ALA A 446 20.21 12.65 5.42
CA ALA A 446 19.12 12.55 4.49
C ALA A 446 19.23 13.44 3.22
N CYS A 447 18.08 13.63 2.54
CA CYS A 447 17.91 14.32 1.25
C CYS A 447 17.96 15.85 1.36
N GLU A 448 17.44 16.55 0.34
CA GLU A 448 17.31 18.01 0.30
C GLU A 448 16.39 18.57 1.40
N ALA A 449 15.48 17.75 1.92
CA ALA A 449 14.64 18.10 3.06
C ALA A 449 15.35 17.90 4.41
N GLY A 450 16.58 17.38 4.41
CA GLY A 450 17.42 17.25 5.59
C GLY A 450 17.94 18.59 6.13
N GLU A 451 18.27 18.62 7.42
CA GLU A 451 18.77 19.85 8.08
C GLU A 451 20.07 20.35 7.44
N LEU A 452 21.00 19.43 7.16
CA LEU A 452 22.32 19.80 6.60
C LEU A 452 22.21 20.39 5.20
N TYR A 453 21.47 19.74 4.29
CA TYR A 453 21.33 20.22 2.93
C TYR A 453 20.65 21.60 2.89
N ARG A 454 19.59 21.77 3.69
CA ARG A 454 18.91 23.08 3.82
C ARG A 454 19.85 24.17 4.35
N ALA A 455 20.68 23.87 5.35
CA ALA A 455 21.66 24.81 5.87
C ALA A 455 22.71 25.19 4.81
N VAL A 456 23.20 24.24 4.01
CA VAL A 456 24.12 24.49 2.89
C VAL A 456 23.46 25.40 1.85
N ARG A 457 22.24 25.10 1.43
CA ARG A 457 21.46 25.88 0.47
C ARG A 457 21.21 27.32 0.94
N LEU A 458 21.00 27.53 2.23
CA LEU A 458 20.77 28.83 2.84
C LEU A 458 22.07 29.64 3.10
N GLY A 459 23.22 29.06 2.80
CA GLY A 459 24.51 29.72 2.98
C GLY A 459 24.94 29.82 4.43
N ALA A 460 24.62 28.83 5.25
CA ALA A 460 25.10 28.76 6.63
C ALA A 460 26.64 28.80 6.71
N SER A 461 27.17 29.32 7.80
CA SER A 461 28.62 29.39 8.03
C SER A 461 29.24 27.99 8.19
N ASP A 462 30.54 27.89 7.97
CA ASP A 462 31.24 26.61 8.11
C ASP A 462 31.10 26.04 9.54
N GLU A 463 31.15 26.91 10.56
CA GLU A 463 30.97 26.51 11.97
C GLU A 463 29.56 25.94 12.22
N GLU A 464 28.53 26.56 11.65
CA GLU A 464 27.16 26.08 11.75
C GLU A 464 27.00 24.74 11.04
N LEU A 465 27.59 24.57 9.86
CA LEU A 465 27.58 23.33 9.11
C LEU A 465 28.31 22.20 9.84
N GLU A 466 29.44 22.50 10.48
CA GLU A 466 30.19 21.55 11.31
C GLU A 466 29.39 21.09 12.53
N GLU A 467 28.70 22.03 13.19
CA GLU A 467 27.83 21.70 14.32
C GLU A 467 26.64 20.82 13.90
N ILE A 468 25.96 21.15 12.79
CA ILE A 468 24.86 20.33 12.25
C ILE A 468 25.39 18.95 11.85
N ALA A 469 26.46 18.90 11.06
CA ALA A 469 27.05 17.64 10.60
C ALA A 469 27.57 16.78 11.76
N GLY A 470 27.94 17.39 12.90
CA GLY A 470 28.38 16.72 14.11
C GLY A 470 27.39 15.68 14.63
N PHE A 471 26.10 15.90 14.45
CA PHE A 471 25.03 15.02 14.91
C PHE A 471 24.94 13.70 14.14
N TYR A 472 25.29 13.70 12.87
CA TYR A 472 25.17 12.55 11.97
C TYR A 472 26.44 11.69 11.99
N ASP A 473 26.31 10.39 11.72
CA ASP A 473 27.45 9.48 11.55
C ASP A 473 28.00 9.53 10.14
N TYR A 474 27.14 9.74 9.16
CA TYR A 474 27.50 9.92 7.75
C TYR A 474 26.69 11.05 7.12
N LEU A 475 27.22 11.60 6.04
CA LEU A 475 26.56 12.65 5.26
C LEU A 475 26.05 12.05 3.96
N GLU A 476 24.96 12.61 3.43
CA GLU A 476 24.29 12.14 2.23
C GLU A 476 24.28 13.22 1.15
N ILE A 477 24.52 12.80 -0.08
CA ILE A 477 24.33 13.60 -1.29
C ILE A 477 23.52 12.77 -2.29
N GLN A 478 22.75 13.46 -3.14
CA GLN A 478 21.84 12.84 -4.09
C GLN A 478 22.07 13.36 -5.51
N PRO A 479 21.63 12.63 -6.57
CA PRO A 479 21.65 13.12 -7.94
C PRO A 479 21.01 14.50 -8.05
N THR A 480 21.61 15.39 -8.85
CA THR A 480 21.06 16.74 -9.04
C THR A 480 19.66 16.72 -9.64
N GLY A 481 19.33 15.66 -10.38
CA GLY A 481 17.99 15.42 -10.91
C GLY A 481 16.89 15.35 -9.86
N ASN A 482 17.20 14.86 -8.65
CA ASN A 482 16.23 14.78 -7.55
C ASN A 482 15.77 16.19 -7.11
N ASN A 483 16.65 17.18 -7.25
CA ASN A 483 16.47 18.55 -6.76
C ASN A 483 16.16 19.57 -7.87
N GLN A 484 15.82 19.11 -9.09
CA GLN A 484 15.51 19.99 -10.24
C GLN A 484 14.34 20.94 -10.00
N PHE A 485 13.45 20.61 -9.06
CA PHE A 485 12.35 21.50 -8.69
C PHE A 485 12.88 22.82 -8.12
N LEU A 486 14.00 22.83 -7.38
CA LEU A 486 14.63 24.04 -6.88
C LEU A 486 15.10 24.97 -8.00
N VAL A 487 15.57 24.39 -9.11
CA VAL A 487 15.96 25.15 -10.31
C VAL A 487 14.72 25.70 -11.03
N ARG A 488 13.68 24.88 -11.20
CA ARG A 488 12.41 25.31 -11.83
C ARG A 488 11.72 26.43 -11.07
N GLU A 489 11.81 26.42 -9.76
CA GLU A 489 11.26 27.46 -8.88
C GLU A 489 12.21 28.67 -8.68
N ASN A 490 13.35 28.68 -9.36
CA ASN A 490 14.37 29.74 -9.29
C ASN A 490 14.98 29.96 -7.91
N TYR A 491 15.06 28.94 -7.06
CA TYR A 491 15.79 29.01 -5.80
C TYR A 491 17.30 28.90 -5.98
N CYS A 492 17.75 28.19 -7.02
CA CYS A 492 19.17 28.01 -7.33
C CYS A 492 19.33 27.62 -8.81
N THR A 493 20.59 27.58 -9.28
CA THR A 493 20.95 27.04 -10.60
C THR A 493 21.33 25.56 -10.51
N GLU A 494 21.47 24.90 -11.64
CA GLU A 494 21.95 23.51 -11.67
C GLU A 494 23.40 23.39 -11.17
N GLU A 495 24.24 24.38 -11.44
CA GLU A 495 25.60 24.37 -10.90
C GLU A 495 25.61 24.58 -9.38
N ASP A 496 24.66 25.35 -8.82
CA ASP A 496 24.51 25.47 -7.37
C ASP A 496 24.16 24.12 -6.73
N LEU A 497 23.33 23.29 -7.39
CA LEU A 497 23.04 21.93 -6.90
C LEU A 497 24.31 21.07 -6.81
N ARG A 498 25.18 21.14 -7.84
CA ARG A 498 26.48 20.45 -7.81
C ARG A 498 27.38 21.00 -6.73
N GLU A 499 27.40 22.32 -6.55
CA GLU A 499 28.22 22.98 -5.52
C GLU A 499 27.73 22.64 -4.09
N HIS A 500 26.42 22.51 -3.85
CA HIS A 500 25.90 22.02 -2.58
C HIS A 500 26.44 20.62 -2.27
N ASN A 501 26.41 19.71 -3.23
CA ASN A 501 26.95 18.36 -3.07
C ASN A 501 28.46 18.36 -2.82
N ARG A 502 29.24 19.19 -3.56
CA ARG A 502 30.68 19.37 -3.32
C ARG A 502 30.95 19.88 -1.90
N LYS A 503 30.18 20.87 -1.44
CA LYS A 503 30.32 21.43 -0.10
C LYS A 503 30.07 20.40 1.01
N ILE A 504 29.06 19.55 0.83
CA ILE A 504 28.77 18.45 1.78
C ILE A 504 29.89 17.40 1.73
N TYR A 505 30.38 17.06 0.55
CA TYR A 505 31.48 16.11 0.40
C TYR A 505 32.78 16.62 1.09
N GLU A 506 33.16 17.89 0.84
CA GLU A 506 34.33 18.51 1.46
C GLU A 506 34.16 18.64 2.98
N LEU A 507 32.95 18.95 3.45
CA LEU A 507 32.64 18.99 4.88
C LEU A 507 32.85 17.59 5.51
N GLY A 508 32.37 16.53 4.85
CA GLY A 508 32.60 15.15 5.28
C GLY A 508 34.07 14.81 5.41
N LYS A 509 34.87 15.17 4.41
CA LYS A 509 36.34 15.00 4.44
C LYS A 509 36.99 15.76 5.61
N ARG A 510 36.60 17.00 5.82
CA ARG A 510 37.13 17.85 6.89
C ARG A 510 36.83 17.29 8.28
N LEU A 511 35.63 16.71 8.46
CA LEU A 511 35.17 16.11 9.72
C LEU A 511 35.54 14.63 9.89
N GLY A 512 36.16 14.01 8.88
CA GLY A 512 36.44 12.57 8.88
C GLY A 512 35.19 11.69 8.86
N LYS A 513 34.08 12.21 8.33
CA LYS A 513 32.82 11.50 8.16
C LYS A 513 32.68 10.96 6.75
N LEU A 514 32.04 9.77 6.61
CA LEU A 514 31.76 9.22 5.29
C LEU A 514 30.65 10.05 4.62
N THR A 515 30.87 10.46 3.37
CA THR A 515 29.81 10.99 2.52
C THR A 515 29.39 9.89 1.55
N VAL A 516 28.09 9.63 1.43
CA VAL A 516 27.50 8.60 0.59
C VAL A 516 26.57 9.20 -0.45
N ALA A 517 26.52 8.59 -1.63
CA ALA A 517 25.56 8.94 -2.68
C ALA A 517 24.40 7.94 -2.65
N THR A 518 23.18 8.45 -2.52
CA THR A 518 21.94 7.65 -2.51
C THR A 518 20.97 8.12 -3.58
N CYS A 519 20.05 7.25 -4.00
CA CYS A 519 19.06 7.61 -5.03
C CYS A 519 17.79 8.22 -4.45
N ASP A 520 17.48 7.96 -3.16
CA ASP A 520 16.16 8.26 -2.60
C ASP A 520 15.04 7.54 -3.39
N VAL A 521 15.18 6.23 -3.45
CA VAL A 521 14.37 5.38 -4.35
C VAL A 521 12.90 5.41 -3.96
N HIS A 522 12.02 5.83 -4.87
CA HIS A 522 10.56 5.79 -4.71
C HIS A 522 9.88 4.85 -5.70
N PHE A 523 10.56 4.48 -6.77
CA PHE A 523 10.08 3.50 -7.75
C PHE A 523 11.25 2.71 -8.34
N LEU A 524 10.95 1.59 -9.00
CA LEU A 524 11.97 0.63 -9.37
C LEU A 524 12.68 0.98 -10.68
N ASN A 525 11.92 1.35 -11.71
CA ASN A 525 12.42 1.61 -13.05
C ASN A 525 12.04 3.02 -13.52
N PRO A 526 12.78 3.63 -14.45
CA PRO A 526 12.49 4.98 -14.96
C PRO A 526 11.05 5.16 -15.46
N GLU A 527 10.47 4.14 -16.09
CA GLU A 527 9.10 4.15 -16.61
C GLU A 527 8.02 4.22 -15.52
N ASP A 528 8.33 3.83 -14.30
CA ASP A 528 7.39 3.88 -13.16
C ASP A 528 7.12 5.33 -12.69
N ALA A 529 7.94 6.29 -13.12
CA ALA A 529 7.74 7.71 -12.88
C ALA A 529 6.33 8.18 -13.28
N GLN A 530 5.78 7.65 -14.38
CA GLN A 530 4.43 7.97 -14.82
C GLN A 530 3.36 7.52 -13.83
N LEU A 531 3.54 6.36 -13.19
CA LEU A 531 2.62 5.86 -12.16
C LEU A 531 2.66 6.76 -10.91
N ARG A 532 3.85 7.24 -10.53
CA ARG A 532 3.99 8.19 -9.42
C ARG A 532 3.35 9.55 -9.75
N ALA A 533 3.47 10.02 -10.98
CA ALA A 533 2.80 11.21 -11.46
C ALA A 533 1.26 11.12 -11.30
N ILE A 534 0.66 10.00 -11.68
CA ILE A 534 -0.79 9.75 -11.48
C ILE A 534 -1.16 9.78 -9.99
N LEU A 535 -0.35 9.13 -9.15
CA LEU A 535 -0.58 9.09 -7.71
C LEU A 535 -0.52 10.49 -7.08
N GLN A 536 0.48 11.30 -7.46
CA GLN A 536 0.65 12.67 -6.97
C GLN A 536 -0.40 13.63 -7.52
N ALA A 537 -0.77 13.50 -8.80
CA ALA A 537 -1.88 14.26 -9.38
C ALA A 537 -3.20 14.01 -8.62
N GLY A 538 -3.46 12.75 -8.23
CA GLY A 538 -4.60 12.37 -7.39
C GLY A 538 -4.60 13.02 -5.99
N GLN A 539 -3.43 13.45 -5.50
CA GLN A 539 -3.27 14.20 -4.24
C GLN A 539 -3.34 15.72 -4.44
N GLY A 540 -3.43 16.19 -5.68
CA GLY A 540 -3.55 17.61 -6.02
C GLY A 540 -2.22 18.34 -6.25
N TYR A 541 -1.10 17.63 -6.42
CA TYR A 541 0.17 18.24 -6.82
C TYR A 541 0.06 18.79 -8.25
N LYS A 542 0.42 20.07 -8.43
CA LYS A 542 0.28 20.78 -9.72
C LYS A 542 1.39 20.43 -10.71
N ASP A 543 2.52 19.99 -10.21
CA ASP A 543 3.74 19.64 -10.94
C ASP A 543 3.97 18.11 -11.00
N ALA A 544 2.92 17.33 -10.76
CA ALA A 544 2.96 15.87 -10.75
C ALA A 544 3.60 15.26 -12.02
N ASP A 545 3.45 15.92 -13.18
CA ASP A 545 4.04 15.47 -14.45
C ASP A 545 5.57 15.66 -14.52
N LEU A 546 6.16 16.45 -13.60
CA LEU A 546 7.57 16.77 -13.58
C LEU A 546 8.33 15.91 -12.56
N GLN A 547 8.24 14.59 -12.74
CA GLN A 547 8.83 13.63 -11.81
C GLN A 547 10.36 13.70 -11.76
N PRO A 548 10.95 13.72 -10.55
CA PRO A 548 12.38 13.52 -10.37
C PRO A 548 12.77 12.05 -10.64
N PRO A 549 14.04 11.75 -10.98
CA PRO A 549 14.51 10.41 -11.33
C PRO A 549 14.75 9.53 -10.08
N LEU A 550 13.74 9.37 -9.22
CA LEU A 550 13.81 8.62 -7.95
C LEU A 550 13.70 7.10 -8.15
N TYR A 551 14.29 6.57 -9.21
CA TYR A 551 14.31 5.13 -9.45
C TYR A 551 15.58 4.48 -8.88
N LEU A 552 15.57 3.17 -8.73
CA LEU A 552 16.76 2.43 -8.31
C LEU A 552 17.81 2.48 -9.43
N HIS A 553 18.84 3.30 -9.28
CA HIS A 553 19.96 3.41 -10.22
C HIS A 553 20.94 2.26 -10.08
N THR A 554 21.52 1.84 -11.20
CA THR A 554 22.69 0.96 -11.20
C THR A 554 23.93 1.69 -10.68
N THR A 555 25.00 0.95 -10.43
CA THR A 555 26.28 1.55 -10.01
C THR A 555 26.83 2.47 -11.08
N GLU A 556 26.75 2.06 -12.36
CA GLU A 556 27.25 2.88 -13.48
C GLU A 556 26.44 4.16 -13.64
N GLU A 557 25.09 4.08 -13.57
CA GLU A 557 24.22 5.28 -13.63
C GLU A 557 24.57 6.26 -12.51
N MET A 558 24.80 5.79 -11.28
CA MET A 558 25.18 6.66 -10.17
C MET A 558 26.59 7.25 -10.34
N LEU A 559 27.54 6.50 -10.86
CA LEU A 559 28.88 7.04 -11.16
C LEU A 559 28.83 8.13 -12.23
N GLU A 560 27.95 8.02 -13.22
CA GLU A 560 27.71 9.05 -14.23
C GLU A 560 27.11 10.30 -13.61
N GLU A 561 26.08 10.17 -12.74
CA GLU A 561 25.42 11.28 -12.03
C GLU A 561 26.40 12.10 -11.19
N PHE A 562 27.39 11.46 -10.56
CA PHE A 562 28.39 12.11 -9.72
C PHE A 562 29.73 12.38 -10.42
N SER A 563 29.81 12.19 -11.73
CA SER A 563 31.05 12.41 -12.51
C SER A 563 31.65 13.82 -12.35
N TYR A 564 30.84 14.82 -12.05
CA TYR A 564 31.25 16.19 -11.78
C TYR A 564 32.14 16.38 -10.52
N LEU A 565 32.19 15.36 -9.63
CA LEU A 565 33.11 15.36 -8.48
C LEU A 565 34.52 14.89 -8.87
N GLY A 566 34.67 14.32 -10.08
CA GLY A 566 35.84 13.59 -10.53
C GLY A 566 35.78 12.10 -10.20
N GLU A 567 36.45 11.28 -10.99
CA GLU A 567 36.33 9.81 -10.98
C GLU A 567 36.59 9.19 -9.59
N GLU A 568 37.65 9.62 -8.90
CA GLU A 568 38.01 9.10 -7.57
C GLU A 568 36.96 9.43 -6.52
N ALA A 569 36.50 10.70 -6.46
CA ALA A 569 35.50 11.14 -5.49
C ALA A 569 34.13 10.53 -5.79
N ALA A 570 33.73 10.44 -7.06
CA ALA A 570 32.49 9.77 -7.46
C ALA A 570 32.48 8.30 -7.01
N TYR A 571 33.59 7.57 -7.27
CA TYR A 571 33.72 6.18 -6.83
C TYR A 571 33.73 6.06 -5.29
N GLU A 572 34.35 7.01 -4.59
CA GLU A 572 34.36 7.05 -3.14
C GLU A 572 32.94 7.15 -2.57
N VAL A 573 32.14 8.13 -3.03
CA VAL A 573 30.80 8.36 -2.47
C VAL A 573 29.76 7.34 -2.91
N VAL A 574 29.85 6.86 -4.16
CA VAL A 574 28.89 5.91 -4.75
C VAL A 574 29.15 4.49 -4.29
N VAL A 575 30.41 4.04 -4.34
CA VAL A 575 30.77 2.62 -4.13
C VAL A 575 31.43 2.42 -2.78
N THR A 576 32.58 3.09 -2.56
CA THR A 576 33.42 2.76 -1.40
C THR A 576 32.71 3.04 -0.07
N ASN A 577 32.14 4.24 0.09
CA ASN A 577 31.57 4.68 1.35
C ASN A 577 30.22 4.02 1.63
N THR A 578 29.39 3.76 0.61
CA THR A 578 28.13 3.02 0.78
C THR A 578 28.39 1.60 1.28
N ASN A 579 29.42 0.94 0.75
CA ASN A 579 29.85 -0.37 1.21
C ASN A 579 30.41 -0.34 2.64
N LYS A 580 31.20 0.69 3.01
CA LYS A 580 31.69 0.85 4.38
C LYS A 580 30.55 0.99 5.39
N ILE A 581 29.53 1.80 5.09
CA ILE A 581 28.34 1.90 5.97
C ILE A 581 27.65 0.55 6.08
N ALA A 582 27.44 -0.14 4.96
CA ALA A 582 26.85 -1.47 4.98
C ALA A 582 27.67 -2.46 5.83
N ASP A 583 29.01 -2.39 5.79
CA ASP A 583 29.88 -3.27 6.56
C ASP A 583 29.86 -3.02 8.07
N MET A 584 29.48 -1.81 8.52
CA MET A 584 29.30 -1.48 9.92
C MET A 584 28.03 -2.10 10.53
N ILE A 585 27.11 -2.56 9.69
CA ILE A 585 25.78 -3.04 10.08
C ILE A 585 25.76 -4.57 10.09
N GLU A 586 25.26 -5.14 11.17
CA GLU A 586 25.13 -6.58 11.36
C GLU A 586 23.94 -7.14 10.57
N ARG A 587 23.93 -8.46 10.33
CA ARG A 587 22.72 -9.16 9.85
C ARG A 587 21.81 -9.39 11.06
N ILE A 588 20.63 -8.78 11.03
CA ILE A 588 19.65 -8.85 12.11
C ILE A 588 18.31 -9.33 11.58
N LYS A 589 17.50 -9.94 12.45
CA LYS A 589 16.14 -10.36 12.13
C LYS A 589 15.17 -9.27 12.59
N PRO A 590 14.26 -8.77 11.69
CA PRO A 590 13.35 -7.70 12.05
C PRO A 590 12.18 -8.16 12.91
N VAL A 591 11.90 -9.47 12.94
CA VAL A 591 10.83 -10.09 13.70
C VAL A 591 11.35 -11.34 14.41
N PRO A 592 10.75 -11.73 15.53
CA PRO A 592 11.05 -12.99 16.21
C PRO A 592 10.83 -14.21 15.31
N ASP A 593 11.48 -15.32 15.64
CA ASP A 593 11.31 -16.57 14.89
C ASP A 593 9.83 -17.00 14.87
N ARG A 594 9.31 -17.32 13.68
CA ARG A 594 7.89 -17.66 13.47
C ARG A 594 7.48 -18.96 14.15
N ASP A 595 8.42 -19.87 14.34
CA ASP A 595 8.18 -21.16 14.97
C ASP A 595 8.04 -21.07 16.50
N GLN A 596 8.29 -19.90 17.08
CA GLN A 596 8.18 -19.64 18.49
C GLN A 596 6.96 -18.76 18.80
N LEU A 597 6.07 -19.24 19.67
CA LEU A 597 4.97 -18.43 20.19
C LEU A 597 5.47 -17.53 21.32
N TYR A 598 5.36 -16.23 21.12
CA TYR A 598 5.74 -15.20 22.11
C TYR A 598 4.49 -14.75 22.88
N SER A 599 4.04 -15.59 23.79
CA SER A 599 2.93 -15.22 24.67
C SER A 599 3.42 -14.32 25.79
N PRO A 600 2.69 -13.23 26.13
CA PRO A 600 3.04 -12.39 27.26
C PRO A 600 2.96 -13.20 28.57
N SER A 601 3.92 -13.02 29.47
CA SER A 601 3.86 -13.58 30.80
C SER A 601 3.14 -12.61 31.74
N ILE A 602 2.00 -13.05 32.29
CA ILE A 602 1.19 -12.26 33.22
C ILE A 602 1.15 -12.97 34.55
N PRO A 603 1.80 -12.45 35.58
CA PRO A 603 1.79 -13.08 36.91
C PRO A 603 0.36 -13.26 37.43
N GLY A 604 0.04 -14.46 37.94
CA GLY A 604 -1.28 -14.79 38.50
C GLY A 604 -2.38 -15.01 37.45
N ALA A 605 -2.05 -15.04 36.16
CA ALA A 605 -3.07 -15.24 35.07
C ALA A 605 -3.81 -16.57 35.21
N GLU A 606 -3.12 -17.64 35.63
CA GLU A 606 -3.74 -18.96 35.79
C GLU A 606 -4.78 -18.95 36.89
N ASP A 607 -4.41 -18.43 38.08
CA ASP A 607 -5.33 -18.31 39.20
C ASP A 607 -6.52 -17.42 38.86
N ALA A 608 -6.28 -16.27 38.18
CA ALA A 608 -7.34 -15.36 37.79
C ALA A 608 -8.36 -15.98 36.82
N VAL A 609 -7.89 -16.73 35.81
CA VAL A 609 -8.81 -17.39 34.86
C VAL A 609 -9.58 -18.51 35.58
N ARG A 610 -8.92 -19.28 36.43
CA ARG A 610 -9.55 -20.34 37.25
C ARG A 610 -10.62 -19.76 38.16
N ASP A 611 -10.28 -18.74 38.92
CA ASP A 611 -11.20 -18.11 39.89
C ASP A 611 -12.42 -17.48 39.21
N LEU A 612 -12.21 -16.76 38.11
CA LEU A 612 -13.30 -16.17 37.32
C LEU A 612 -14.22 -17.25 36.72
N SER A 613 -13.65 -18.34 36.22
CA SER A 613 -14.43 -19.44 35.64
C SER A 613 -15.27 -20.16 36.71
N TYR A 614 -14.70 -20.45 37.86
CA TYR A 614 -15.45 -21.05 38.97
C TYR A 614 -16.49 -20.08 39.55
N ALA A 615 -16.16 -18.80 39.72
CA ALA A 615 -17.11 -17.80 40.16
C ALA A 615 -18.34 -17.74 39.24
N LYS A 616 -18.11 -17.76 37.90
CA LYS A 616 -19.19 -17.73 36.92
C LYS A 616 -20.00 -19.04 36.92
N ALA A 617 -19.35 -20.18 37.11
CA ALA A 617 -20.05 -21.45 37.25
C ALA A 617 -20.95 -21.47 38.50
N HIS A 618 -20.47 -20.98 39.64
CA HIS A 618 -21.26 -20.87 40.85
C HIS A 618 -22.44 -19.91 40.72
N GLU A 619 -22.25 -18.81 40.00
CA GLU A 619 -23.34 -17.88 39.66
C GLU A 619 -24.49 -18.59 38.88
N TRP A 620 -24.14 -19.45 37.93
CA TRP A 620 -25.13 -20.10 37.06
C TRP A 620 -25.75 -21.39 37.66
N TYR A 621 -24.92 -22.17 38.38
CA TYR A 621 -25.31 -23.49 38.86
C TYR A 621 -25.49 -23.58 40.40
N GLY A 622 -25.25 -22.45 41.12
CA GLY A 622 -25.36 -22.36 42.59
C GLY A 622 -24.09 -22.83 43.32
N GLU A 623 -24.12 -22.79 44.67
CA GLU A 623 -22.96 -23.07 45.50
C GLU A 623 -22.36 -24.47 45.32
N LYS A 624 -23.20 -25.47 44.99
CA LYS A 624 -22.77 -26.83 44.72
C LYS A 624 -22.91 -27.14 43.23
N LEU A 625 -21.76 -27.16 42.53
CA LEU A 625 -21.75 -27.48 41.13
C LEU A 625 -22.20 -28.92 40.87
N PRO A 626 -22.98 -29.19 39.81
CA PRO A 626 -23.19 -30.52 39.30
C PRO A 626 -21.87 -31.17 38.89
N GLN A 627 -21.72 -32.49 39.16
CA GLN A 627 -20.45 -33.21 38.93
C GLN A 627 -19.97 -33.05 37.48
N ILE A 628 -20.91 -33.16 36.53
CA ILE A 628 -20.59 -33.00 35.08
C ILE A 628 -20.02 -31.63 34.74
N VAL A 629 -20.46 -30.57 35.42
CA VAL A 629 -19.95 -29.19 35.22
C VAL A 629 -18.57 -29.07 35.82
N GLU A 630 -18.35 -29.61 37.02
CA GLU A 630 -17.06 -29.57 37.70
C GLU A 630 -16.00 -30.36 36.95
N ASP A 631 -16.32 -31.58 36.47
CA ASP A 631 -15.42 -32.39 35.65
C ASP A 631 -15.06 -31.70 34.34
N ARG A 632 -16.03 -31.06 33.69
CA ARG A 632 -15.80 -30.32 32.45
C ARG A 632 -14.95 -29.08 32.66
N LEU A 633 -15.24 -28.26 33.69
CA LEU A 633 -14.45 -27.07 34.05
C LEU A 633 -13.00 -27.45 34.32
N LYS A 634 -12.76 -28.50 35.11
CA LYS A 634 -11.41 -28.96 35.40
C LYS A 634 -10.67 -29.37 34.14
N MET A 635 -11.30 -30.15 33.28
CA MET A 635 -10.69 -30.62 32.03
C MET A 635 -10.32 -29.45 31.11
N GLU A 636 -11.21 -28.47 30.94
CA GLU A 636 -10.97 -27.29 30.08
C GLU A 636 -9.87 -26.39 30.67
N LEU A 637 -9.92 -26.09 31.97
CA LEU A 637 -8.93 -25.25 32.62
C LEU A 637 -7.55 -25.90 32.63
N ASP A 638 -7.44 -27.21 32.86
CA ASP A 638 -6.20 -27.94 32.78
C ASP A 638 -5.60 -27.91 31.35
N ALA A 639 -6.44 -28.03 30.32
CA ALA A 639 -6.02 -27.92 28.93
C ALA A 639 -5.56 -26.48 28.57
N ILE A 640 -6.28 -25.47 29.04
CA ILE A 640 -5.93 -24.05 28.85
C ILE A 640 -4.62 -23.72 29.56
N SER A 641 -4.44 -24.19 30.81
CA SER A 641 -3.22 -23.95 31.60
C SER A 641 -1.99 -24.61 30.98
N ALA A 642 -2.17 -25.77 30.33
CA ALA A 642 -1.09 -26.47 29.63
C ALA A 642 -0.63 -25.76 28.34
N THR A 643 -1.36 -24.74 27.88
CA THR A 643 -1.06 -24.01 26.63
C THR A 643 -0.78 -22.55 26.92
N ALA A 644 -0.01 -21.89 26.02
CA ALA A 644 0.21 -20.44 26.08
C ALA A 644 -1.07 -19.59 25.90
N SER A 645 -2.21 -20.22 25.62
CA SER A 645 -3.52 -19.58 25.41
C SER A 645 -4.05 -18.86 26.64
N LEU A 646 -3.64 -19.30 27.85
CA LEU A 646 -4.01 -18.70 29.12
C LEU A 646 -3.74 -17.18 29.18
N TYR A 647 -2.57 -16.76 28.73
CA TYR A 647 -2.18 -15.35 28.75
C TYR A 647 -3.01 -14.51 27.78
N CYS A 648 -3.38 -15.07 26.63
CA CYS A 648 -4.26 -14.41 25.65
C CYS A 648 -5.68 -14.24 26.20
N ILE A 649 -6.19 -15.23 26.94
CA ILE A 649 -7.51 -15.15 27.60
C ILE A 649 -7.50 -14.06 28.68
N THR A 650 -6.48 -14.02 29.52
CA THR A 650 -6.34 -13.01 30.57
C THR A 650 -6.26 -11.59 30.00
N LEU A 651 -5.48 -11.38 28.93
CA LEU A 651 -5.42 -10.11 28.22
C LEU A 651 -6.81 -9.73 27.67
N ARG A 652 -7.52 -10.66 27.06
CA ARG A 652 -8.84 -10.41 26.48
C ARG A 652 -9.86 -10.02 27.55
N ILE A 653 -9.85 -10.68 28.71
CA ILE A 653 -10.70 -10.33 29.84
C ILE A 653 -10.34 -8.92 30.37
N SER A 654 -9.06 -8.63 30.54
CA SER A 654 -8.59 -7.30 31.00
C SER A 654 -8.97 -6.21 30.00
N TRP A 655 -8.85 -6.45 28.69
CA TRP A 655 -9.27 -5.50 27.65
C TRP A 655 -10.79 -5.28 27.66
N LEU A 656 -11.59 -6.33 27.79
CA LEU A 656 -13.05 -6.22 27.89
C LEU A 656 -13.48 -5.45 29.15
N SER A 657 -12.78 -5.64 30.26
CA SER A 657 -13.01 -4.88 31.49
C SER A 657 -12.67 -3.39 31.32
N ILE A 658 -11.55 -3.06 30.67
CA ILE A 658 -11.14 -1.67 30.37
C ILE A 658 -12.16 -1.03 29.41
N LEU A 659 -12.59 -1.74 28.36
CA LEU A 659 -13.59 -1.25 27.42
C LEU A 659 -14.93 -1.03 28.09
N SER A 660 -15.37 -1.92 28.99
CA SER A 660 -16.63 -1.74 29.72
C SER A 660 -16.61 -0.54 30.67
N THR A 661 -15.44 -0.26 31.27
CA THR A 661 -15.25 0.96 32.09
C THR A 661 -15.08 2.23 31.24
N ALA A 662 -14.53 2.14 30.03
CA ALA A 662 -14.38 3.30 29.13
C ALA A 662 -15.67 3.69 28.43
N VAL A 663 -16.64 2.78 28.29
CA VAL A 663 -17.97 3.05 27.69
C VAL A 663 -18.94 3.69 28.69
N THR A 664 -18.58 3.75 29.97
CA THR A 664 -19.36 4.43 31.03
C THR A 664 -18.92 5.88 31.27
N TRP A 665 -18.12 6.49 30.36
CA TRP A 665 -17.76 7.91 30.36
C TRP A 665 -18.29 8.60 29.12
#